data_6072d21588a0299f4acf28e807d4a9f3
#
_entry.id   6072d21588a0299f4acf28e807d4a9f3
#
_cell.length_a   1.000
_cell.length_b   1.000
_cell.length_c   1.000
_cell.angle_alpha   90.00
_cell.angle_beta   90.00
_cell.angle_gamma   90.00
#
_symmetry.space_group_name_H-M   'P 1'
#
loop_
_entity.id
_entity.type
_entity.pdbx_description
1 polymer ?
#
loop_
_entity_poly.entity_id
_entity_poly.type
_entity_poly.pdbx_seq_one_letter_code
_entity_poly.pdbx_strand_id
1 'polypeptide(L)'
;MRCSTVNRHRRLDSEADFARPAVSGILTPSLGANLSIRHVPDTVENAKATPEKEQPYESLGLKAEEYALIREILGRRPTSGELAMYSVMWSEHCSYKSSKKYLRQFGQKQNDKMREHLMVGMGENAGVLDIGDNWAVTFKVESHNHPSYIEPFQGAATGVGGIVRDIISMGARPVAVMDGLRFGDIDDPDTARVVHGVVGGISFYGNCLGLPNIGGETWFDKTYQVNPLVNALAVGALKHEDLHLANARGAGNKVVLFGARTGGDGIGGASILASDSFDEGGPTKRPAVQVGDPFAEKVLIECCLELFAAGAVEGIQDLGAAGISCATSELAAAGDGGMHISLDNVLLRDDTLTAEEILMSESQERMMAIVSPEKLDEFLAITDKWEVEASVLGEVTDTGRLVIDWQGERIVDVDPTTVAVDGPVYDRPVAYPEWIDALQADRAEALPREASGDELRAQLFAVLGHPNAADPAWITDQFDRYVGGNTAFAYPEDAGVLRIDETTRLGVALSMDANGRYAQLDPRTGARLALAEAYRNVATTGAEPMAVSDCLNFGSPENPEVMWQFSQAVEGLADGCLELSIPVTGGNVSFYNQTGDTPIHPTPTVAVLGRFEDVDLRVAGGWQDEGNNIYLLGVTREELSGSLWADAVHDHLGGMPPAVDFEAEMALASVLQSASKEGLLSSAHDLSEGGLALALVESCVRFGIGARIVLDELLQRDGVDVTTALFSESQARVIVSVPREDDVRFTLMCEARKLPILRIGVTDGDALEVQGQFTVPVAELQQLRAATLPSRFGDRVTE
;
A
#
# COMPACT_ATOMS: atom_id res chain seq x y z
N MET A 1 -53.19 10.43 14.87
CA MET A 1 -54.34 9.79 15.58
C MET A 1 -53.81 8.63 16.41
N ARG A 2 -53.95 8.75 17.76
CA ARG A 2 -54.03 7.72 18.85
C ARG A 2 -53.33 6.37 18.60
N CYS A 3 -52.21 6.11 19.18
CA CYS A 3 -51.92 5.56 20.52
C CYS A 3 -52.84 4.44 21.00
N SER A 4 -52.32 3.20 21.15
CA SER A 4 -52.75 2.33 22.24
C SER A 4 -51.64 1.30 22.59
N THR A 5 -51.19 1.44 23.80
CA THR A 5 -50.34 0.58 24.65
C THR A 5 -51.00 -0.79 24.92
N VAL A 6 -50.18 -1.86 24.97
CA VAL A 6 -50.44 -3.00 25.88
C VAL A 6 -49.12 -3.47 26.50
N ASN A 7 -49.06 -3.26 27.81
CA ASN A 7 -48.16 -3.85 28.78
C ASN A 7 -48.53 -5.32 29.06
N ARG A 8 -47.55 -6.23 29.13
CA ARG A 8 -47.68 -7.41 30.03
C ARG A 8 -46.30 -7.83 30.55
N HIS A 9 -46.10 -7.55 31.82
CA HIS A 9 -45.12 -8.18 32.70
C HIS A 9 -45.31 -9.70 32.79
N ARG A 10 -44.23 -10.46 32.70
CA ARG A 10 -44.12 -11.72 33.46
C ARG A 10 -42.69 -11.76 34.06
N ARG A 11 -42.67 -11.66 35.40
CA ARG A 11 -41.54 -12.12 36.24
C ARG A 11 -41.53 -13.64 36.22
N LEU A 12 -40.37 -14.23 36.19
CA LEU A 12 -40.11 -15.58 36.70
C LEU A 12 -38.84 -15.49 37.54
N ASP A 13 -39.07 -15.55 38.84
CA ASP A 13 -38.05 -15.81 39.86
C ASP A 13 -37.66 -17.30 39.78
N SER A 14 -36.38 -17.62 39.78
CA SER A 14 -35.87 -18.89 40.30
C SER A 14 -34.42 -18.67 40.78
N GLU A 15 -34.29 -18.49 42.08
CA GLU A 15 -33.08 -18.70 42.84
C GLU A 15 -32.65 -20.17 42.70
N ALA A 16 -31.39 -20.41 42.34
CA ALA A 16 -30.77 -21.69 42.54
C ALA A 16 -29.48 -21.46 43.32
N ASP A 17 -29.52 -21.75 44.59
CA ASP A 17 -28.40 -21.88 45.52
C ASP A 17 -27.38 -22.88 44.97
N PHE A 18 -26.15 -22.42 44.79
CA PHE A 18 -25.00 -23.28 44.75
C PHE A 18 -24.08 -22.99 45.95
N ALA A 19 -24.22 -23.89 46.95
CA ALA A 19 -23.39 -23.93 48.14
C ALA A 19 -21.90 -24.09 47.80
N ARG A 20 -21.07 -23.25 48.34
CA ARG A 20 -19.60 -23.41 48.39
C ARG A 20 -19.23 -24.38 49.50
N PRO A 21 -18.36 -25.38 49.29
CA PRO A 21 -17.77 -26.14 50.41
C PRO A 21 -16.63 -25.28 51.01
N ALA A 22 -16.74 -25.03 52.30
CA ALA A 22 -15.65 -24.47 53.12
C ALA A 22 -14.54 -25.54 53.27
N VAL A 23 -13.33 -25.24 52.85
CA VAL A 23 -12.13 -25.97 53.26
C VAL A 23 -11.30 -24.99 54.06
N SER A 24 -11.33 -25.14 55.38
CA SER A 24 -10.41 -24.54 56.30
C SER A 24 -9.07 -25.30 56.26
N GLY A 25 -8.00 -24.61 55.91
CA GLY A 25 -6.64 -25.09 56.02
C GLY A 25 -5.70 -23.95 55.92
N ILE A 26 -5.34 -23.36 57.07
CA ILE A 26 -4.30 -22.33 57.21
C ILE A 26 -2.96 -23.02 56.94
N LEU A 27 -2.41 -22.86 55.72
CA LEU A 27 -0.99 -23.03 55.48
C LEU A 27 -0.42 -21.65 55.14
N THR A 28 0.32 -21.07 56.02
CA THR A 28 1.20 -19.96 55.78
C THR A 28 2.20 -20.32 54.68
N PRO A 29 2.21 -19.64 53.55
CA PRO A 29 3.32 -19.79 52.62
C PRO A 29 4.50 -19.04 53.20
N SER A 30 5.59 -19.75 53.47
CA SER A 30 6.91 -19.19 53.63
C SER A 30 7.17 -18.23 52.48
N LEU A 31 7.71 -17.06 52.78
CA LEU A 31 8.33 -16.15 51.80
C LEU A 31 9.43 -16.93 51.06
N GLY A 32 9.04 -17.58 49.98
CA GLY A 32 9.93 -18.00 48.92
C GLY A 32 10.33 -16.74 48.18
N ALA A 33 11.57 -16.33 48.28
CA ALA A 33 12.14 -15.34 47.41
C ALA A 33 11.80 -15.72 45.97
N ASN A 34 11.02 -14.88 45.27
CA ASN A 34 10.97 -14.85 43.83
C ASN A 34 12.40 -14.52 43.38
N LEU A 35 13.16 -15.52 43.04
CA LEU A 35 14.34 -15.40 42.22
C LEU A 35 13.81 -15.03 40.81
N SER A 36 13.55 -13.73 40.62
CA SER A 36 13.54 -13.17 39.26
C SER A 36 14.87 -13.60 38.65
N ILE A 37 14.82 -14.33 37.55
CA ILE A 37 16.00 -14.59 36.73
C ILE A 37 16.46 -13.22 36.28
N ARG A 38 17.42 -12.64 36.99
CA ARG A 38 18.07 -11.42 36.53
C ARG A 38 18.91 -11.81 35.34
N HIS A 39 18.49 -11.48 34.16
CA HIS A 39 19.33 -11.53 32.96
C HIS A 39 20.51 -10.60 33.20
N VAL A 40 21.72 -11.14 33.18
CA VAL A 40 22.95 -10.35 33.33
C VAL A 40 23.18 -9.66 31.96
N PRO A 41 23.16 -8.31 31.91
CA PRO A 41 23.35 -7.61 30.64
C PRO A 41 24.75 -7.86 30.07
N ASP A 42 24.83 -8.02 28.74
CA ASP A 42 26.11 -8.06 28.01
C ASP A 42 26.54 -6.61 27.76
N THR A 43 27.45 -6.10 28.57
CA THR A 43 27.84 -4.68 28.57
C THR A 43 28.93 -4.38 27.55
N VAL A 44 29.06 -3.12 27.17
CA VAL A 44 30.14 -2.61 26.32
C VAL A 44 31.53 -2.95 26.91
N GLU A 45 31.69 -2.86 28.23
CA GLU A 45 32.91 -3.22 28.92
C GLU A 45 33.20 -4.73 28.83
N ASN A 46 32.15 -5.57 29.00
CA ASN A 46 32.28 -7.01 28.83
C ASN A 46 32.63 -7.38 27.37
N ALA A 47 32.04 -6.69 26.39
CA ALA A 47 32.34 -6.89 24.98
C ALA A 47 33.83 -6.59 24.65
N LYS A 48 34.40 -5.54 25.25
CA LYS A 48 35.85 -5.22 25.15
C LYS A 48 36.73 -6.29 25.80
N ALA A 49 36.29 -6.81 26.95
CA ALA A 49 37.05 -7.79 27.74
C ALA A 49 37.02 -9.21 27.13
N THR A 50 36.03 -9.52 26.33
CA THR A 50 35.80 -10.89 25.80
C THR A 50 35.70 -10.90 24.26
N PRO A 51 36.75 -10.45 23.51
CA PRO A 51 36.65 -10.25 22.06
C PRO A 51 36.46 -11.57 21.29
N GLU A 52 36.83 -12.72 21.88
CA GLU A 52 36.74 -14.05 21.24
C GLU A 52 35.47 -14.82 21.60
N LYS A 53 34.52 -14.18 22.36
CA LYS A 53 33.25 -14.83 22.69
C LYS A 53 32.43 -15.04 21.42
N GLU A 54 32.04 -16.28 21.12
CA GLU A 54 31.15 -16.63 20.02
C GLU A 54 29.77 -16.00 20.23
N GLN A 55 29.17 -15.53 19.14
CA GLN A 55 27.87 -14.86 19.13
C GLN A 55 26.95 -15.49 18.09
N PRO A 56 25.65 -15.54 18.32
CA PRO A 56 24.69 -16.26 17.48
C PRO A 56 24.21 -15.40 16.27
N TYR A 57 25.12 -14.75 15.56
CA TYR A 57 24.78 -13.81 14.48
C TYR A 57 24.01 -14.47 13.33
N GLU A 58 24.33 -15.73 13.00
CA GLU A 58 23.62 -16.46 11.95
C GLU A 58 22.15 -16.71 12.30
N SER A 59 21.86 -17.04 13.57
CA SER A 59 20.49 -17.23 14.04
C SER A 59 19.67 -15.95 14.11
N LEU A 60 20.33 -14.80 14.02
CA LEU A 60 19.74 -13.47 13.91
C LEU A 60 19.65 -12.97 12.46
N GLY A 61 19.97 -13.82 11.47
CA GLY A 61 19.86 -13.50 10.05
C GLY A 61 21.04 -12.71 9.47
N LEU A 62 22.12 -12.50 10.23
CA LEU A 62 23.33 -11.83 9.73
C LEU A 62 24.28 -12.84 9.04
N LYS A 63 24.89 -12.40 7.94
CA LYS A 63 25.94 -13.16 7.27
C LYS A 63 27.30 -12.97 7.98
N ALA A 64 28.21 -13.91 7.81
CA ALA A 64 29.54 -13.85 8.43
C ALA A 64 30.31 -12.57 8.06
N GLU A 65 30.13 -12.08 6.83
CA GLU A 65 30.75 -10.85 6.32
C GLU A 65 30.16 -9.61 7.01
N GLU A 66 28.84 -9.58 7.22
CA GLU A 66 28.15 -8.49 7.95
C GLU A 66 28.60 -8.46 9.41
N TYR A 67 28.68 -9.63 10.06
CA TYR A 67 29.21 -9.71 11.43
C TYR A 67 30.67 -9.26 11.52
N ALA A 68 31.53 -9.60 10.55
CA ALA A 68 32.90 -9.14 10.50
C ALA A 68 32.98 -7.59 10.33
N LEU A 69 32.13 -7.03 9.50
CA LEU A 69 32.01 -5.58 9.30
C LEU A 69 31.57 -4.87 10.58
N ILE A 70 30.57 -5.39 11.29
CA ILE A 70 30.13 -4.84 12.59
C ILE A 70 31.31 -4.81 13.58
N ARG A 71 32.09 -5.88 13.65
CA ARG A 71 33.27 -5.93 14.53
C ARG A 71 34.35 -4.92 14.14
N GLU A 72 34.53 -4.68 12.83
CA GLU A 72 35.46 -3.66 12.32
C GLU A 72 34.98 -2.25 12.71
N ILE A 73 33.71 -1.93 12.48
CA ILE A 73 33.08 -0.66 12.83
C ILE A 73 33.23 -0.35 14.33
N LEU A 74 32.93 -1.34 15.17
CA LEU A 74 32.96 -1.17 16.62
C LEU A 74 34.38 -1.24 17.22
N GLY A 75 35.36 -1.79 16.50
CA GLY A 75 36.71 -2.09 17.01
C GLY A 75 36.73 -3.14 18.13
N ARG A 76 35.64 -3.88 18.30
CA ARG A 76 35.41 -4.92 19.31
C ARG A 76 34.30 -5.86 18.85
N ARG A 77 34.01 -6.94 19.57
CA ARG A 77 32.74 -7.64 19.33
C ARG A 77 31.55 -6.75 19.73
N PRO A 78 30.40 -6.85 19.08
CA PRO A 78 29.19 -6.21 19.56
C PRO A 78 28.77 -6.79 20.90
N THR A 79 28.00 -6.03 21.69
CA THR A 79 27.21 -6.60 22.78
C THR A 79 26.05 -7.43 22.19
N SER A 80 25.30 -8.16 23.01
CA SER A 80 24.08 -8.84 22.52
C SER A 80 23.01 -7.81 22.06
N GLY A 81 22.85 -6.70 22.76
CA GLY A 81 21.94 -5.61 22.36
C GLY A 81 22.35 -4.93 21.04
N GLU A 82 23.64 -4.60 20.87
CA GLU A 82 24.15 -4.05 19.61
C GLU A 82 23.98 -5.05 18.45
N LEU A 83 24.27 -6.34 18.68
CA LEU A 83 24.09 -7.36 17.68
C LEU A 83 22.62 -7.49 17.23
N ALA A 84 21.69 -7.43 18.21
CA ALA A 84 20.25 -7.42 17.95
C ALA A 84 19.85 -6.19 17.09
N MET A 85 20.30 -4.98 17.47
CA MET A 85 20.03 -3.76 16.71
C MET A 85 20.54 -3.87 15.25
N TYR A 86 21.81 -4.24 15.07
CA TYR A 86 22.35 -4.41 13.72
C TYR A 86 21.61 -5.48 12.92
N SER A 87 21.19 -6.58 13.56
CA SER A 87 20.51 -7.67 12.86
C SER A 87 19.18 -7.25 12.24
N VAL A 88 18.37 -6.47 12.96
CA VAL A 88 17.09 -5.99 12.47
C VAL A 88 17.25 -4.81 11.50
N MET A 89 18.15 -3.87 11.80
CA MET A 89 18.38 -2.69 10.96
C MET A 89 19.12 -3.01 9.65
N TRP A 90 19.96 -4.05 9.61
CA TRP A 90 20.63 -4.53 8.41
C TRP A 90 19.87 -5.65 7.71
N SER A 91 18.62 -5.92 8.09
CA SER A 91 17.72 -6.78 7.32
C SER A 91 17.48 -6.20 5.92
N GLU A 92 17.01 -7.02 4.98
CA GLU A 92 16.68 -6.53 3.62
C GLU A 92 15.58 -5.46 3.67
N HIS A 93 14.60 -5.65 4.56
CA HIS A 93 13.46 -4.75 4.71
C HIS A 93 13.89 -3.34 5.19
N CYS A 94 14.71 -3.23 6.24
CA CYS A 94 15.09 -1.92 6.79
C CYS A 94 16.23 -1.24 6.01
N SER A 95 17.23 -2.00 5.54
CA SER A 95 18.44 -1.42 4.93
C SER A 95 18.38 -1.25 3.43
N TYR A 96 17.43 -1.92 2.76
CA TYR A 96 17.36 -1.97 1.28
C TYR A 96 18.69 -2.41 0.64
N LYS A 97 19.41 -3.32 1.30
CA LYS A 97 20.80 -3.68 0.95
C LYS A 97 20.97 -4.22 -0.45
N SER A 98 19.96 -4.88 -1.02
CA SER A 98 19.98 -5.39 -2.40
C SER A 98 19.39 -4.41 -3.43
N SER A 99 18.52 -3.48 -3.02
CA SER A 99 17.77 -2.60 -3.91
C SER A 99 18.29 -1.15 -3.96
N LYS A 100 18.91 -0.63 -2.90
CA LYS A 100 19.35 0.77 -2.73
C LYS A 100 20.15 1.30 -3.93
N LYS A 101 20.98 0.45 -4.55
CA LYS A 101 21.76 0.78 -5.76
C LYS A 101 20.88 1.21 -6.94
N TYR A 102 19.75 0.52 -7.13
CA TYR A 102 18.81 0.74 -8.23
C TYR A 102 17.85 1.89 -7.92
N LEU A 103 17.35 1.98 -6.69
CA LEU A 103 16.39 3.01 -6.25
C LEU A 103 16.96 4.43 -6.35
N ARG A 104 18.28 4.60 -6.29
CA ARG A 104 18.95 5.90 -6.51
C ARG A 104 18.57 6.56 -7.84
N GLN A 105 18.12 5.81 -8.84
CA GLN A 105 17.67 6.34 -10.12
C GLN A 105 16.49 7.31 -9.95
N PHE A 106 15.57 7.08 -9.02
CA PHE A 106 14.42 7.97 -8.77
C PHE A 106 14.85 9.38 -8.36
N GLY A 107 15.91 9.51 -7.56
CA GLY A 107 16.48 10.81 -7.20
C GLY A 107 17.39 11.42 -8.29
N GLN A 108 18.03 10.58 -9.12
CA GLN A 108 18.93 11.04 -10.18
C GLN A 108 18.19 11.46 -11.45
N LYS A 109 17.10 10.80 -11.79
CA LYS A 109 16.27 11.07 -12.97
C LYS A 109 15.11 12.03 -12.61
N GLN A 110 15.46 13.27 -12.25
CA GLN A 110 14.48 14.32 -11.92
C GLN A 110 14.74 15.58 -12.72
N ASN A 111 13.67 16.22 -13.16
CA ASN A 111 13.69 17.55 -13.79
C ASN A 111 13.15 18.64 -12.86
N ASP A 112 13.19 19.90 -13.30
CA ASP A 112 12.75 21.02 -12.46
C ASP A 112 11.24 21.01 -12.19
N LYS A 113 10.41 20.53 -13.14
CA LYS A 113 8.96 20.42 -12.96
C LYS A 113 8.60 19.42 -11.86
N MET A 114 9.32 18.30 -11.76
CA MET A 114 9.13 17.31 -10.70
C MET A 114 9.39 17.86 -9.29
N ARG A 115 10.18 18.91 -9.17
CA ARG A 115 10.54 19.55 -7.89
C ARG A 115 9.62 20.70 -7.50
N GLU A 116 8.79 21.18 -8.42
CA GLU A 116 8.00 22.40 -8.23
C GLU A 116 7.06 22.33 -7.02
N HIS A 117 6.43 21.17 -6.82
CA HIS A 117 5.48 20.92 -5.73
C HIS A 117 6.02 20.01 -4.63
N LEU A 118 7.25 19.52 -4.77
CA LEU A 118 7.84 18.56 -3.83
C LEU A 118 8.41 19.29 -2.60
N MET A 119 7.75 19.14 -1.44
CA MET A 119 8.23 19.67 -0.16
C MET A 119 9.19 18.71 0.54
N VAL A 120 8.88 17.42 0.55
CA VAL A 120 9.71 16.34 1.10
C VAL A 120 9.75 15.18 0.12
N GLY A 121 10.95 14.74 -0.22
CA GLY A 121 11.19 13.61 -1.12
C GLY A 121 11.54 12.33 -0.36
N MET A 122 12.12 11.36 -1.07
CA MET A 122 12.58 10.08 -0.49
C MET A 122 13.62 10.29 0.60
N GLY A 123 13.52 9.49 1.68
CA GLY A 123 14.45 9.49 2.82
C GLY A 123 13.82 9.88 4.14
N GLU A 124 12.56 10.30 4.13
CA GLU A 124 11.71 10.50 5.30
C GLU A 124 10.61 9.42 5.35
N ASN A 125 9.78 9.39 6.39
CA ASN A 125 8.72 8.39 6.55
C ASN A 125 7.76 8.36 5.36
N ALA A 126 7.38 9.53 4.82
CA ALA A 126 6.61 9.64 3.59
C ALA A 126 6.95 10.93 2.81
N GLY A 127 6.69 10.95 1.51
CA GLY A 127 6.85 12.15 0.70
C GLY A 127 5.73 13.16 0.93
N VAL A 128 6.03 14.45 0.77
CA VAL A 128 5.06 15.55 0.99
C VAL A 128 5.02 16.49 -0.22
N LEU A 129 3.81 16.80 -0.66
CA LEU A 129 3.53 17.65 -1.82
C LEU A 129 2.70 18.87 -1.43
N ASP A 130 3.09 20.03 -1.93
CA ASP A 130 2.26 21.23 -1.91
C ASP A 130 1.13 21.11 -2.94
N ILE A 131 -0.11 21.17 -2.47
CA ILE A 131 -1.30 21.11 -3.33
C ILE A 131 -1.98 22.49 -3.48
N GLY A 132 -1.45 23.55 -2.90
CA GLY A 132 -1.96 24.91 -2.93
C GLY A 132 -2.74 25.32 -1.68
N ASP A 133 -3.09 26.59 -1.57
CA ASP A 133 -3.87 27.18 -0.46
C ASP A 133 -3.30 26.87 0.94
N ASN A 134 -1.96 26.78 1.05
CA ASN A 134 -1.23 26.40 2.28
C ASN A 134 -1.57 24.98 2.77
N TRP A 135 -2.03 24.10 1.86
CA TRP A 135 -2.23 22.69 2.14
C TRP A 135 -1.16 21.83 1.47
N ALA A 136 -0.69 20.86 2.21
CA ALA A 136 0.15 19.80 1.71
C ALA A 136 -0.51 18.43 1.94
N VAL A 137 -0.12 17.47 1.11
CA VAL A 137 -0.56 16.07 1.22
C VAL A 137 0.66 15.18 1.27
N THR A 138 0.61 14.21 2.16
CA THR A 138 1.58 13.12 2.26
C THR A 138 0.91 11.80 1.94
N PHE A 139 1.61 10.90 1.24
CA PHE A 139 1.11 9.56 0.94
C PHE A 139 2.27 8.58 0.75
N LYS A 140 2.02 7.34 1.08
CA LYS A 140 2.99 6.25 0.92
C LYS A 140 2.25 4.93 0.77
N VAL A 141 2.80 4.03 -0.03
CA VAL A 141 2.41 2.61 -0.09
C VAL A 141 3.50 1.74 0.51
N GLU A 142 3.09 0.73 1.27
CA GLU A 142 4.00 -0.23 1.90
C GLU A 142 3.44 -1.65 1.86
N SER A 143 4.34 -2.65 1.76
CA SER A 143 3.96 -4.06 1.75
C SER A 143 3.84 -4.63 3.15
N HIS A 144 2.80 -5.44 3.36
CA HIS A 144 2.64 -6.26 4.56
C HIS A 144 2.32 -7.71 4.18
N ASN A 145 3.08 -8.28 3.22
CA ASN A 145 2.79 -9.51 2.50
C ASN A 145 2.89 -10.78 3.38
N HIS A 146 4.09 -11.12 3.85
CA HIS A 146 4.35 -12.34 4.60
C HIS A 146 3.55 -12.44 5.92
N PRO A 147 3.44 -11.38 6.75
CA PRO A 147 2.58 -11.42 7.93
C PRO A 147 1.13 -11.70 7.59
N SER A 148 0.63 -11.19 6.47
CA SER A 148 -0.75 -11.39 5.99
C SER A 148 -1.02 -12.79 5.45
N TYR A 149 0.00 -13.59 5.14
CA TYR A 149 -0.17 -15.02 4.87
C TYR A 149 -0.28 -15.84 6.16
N ILE A 150 0.59 -15.54 7.14
CA ILE A 150 0.72 -16.31 8.39
C ILE A 150 -0.51 -16.12 9.28
N GLU A 151 -0.85 -14.88 9.56
CA GLU A 151 -2.01 -14.46 10.35
C GLU A 151 -2.78 -13.38 9.57
N PRO A 152 -3.61 -13.77 8.59
CA PRO A 152 -4.15 -12.84 7.60
C PRO A 152 -4.88 -11.64 8.20
N PHE A 153 -5.64 -11.85 9.28
CA PHE A 153 -6.36 -10.77 9.95
C PHE A 153 -5.42 -9.77 10.61
N GLN A 154 -4.51 -10.24 11.47
CA GLN A 154 -3.60 -9.36 12.19
C GLN A 154 -2.53 -8.77 11.26
N GLY A 155 -2.02 -9.56 10.31
CA GLY A 155 -1.07 -9.08 9.32
C GLY A 155 -1.60 -7.92 8.49
N ALA A 156 -2.81 -8.03 7.96
CA ALA A 156 -3.42 -6.95 7.18
C ALA A 156 -3.83 -5.75 8.06
N ALA A 157 -4.35 -6.00 9.27
CA ALA A 157 -4.70 -4.95 10.22
C ALA A 157 -3.48 -4.08 10.57
N THR A 158 -2.34 -4.71 10.91
CA THR A 158 -1.12 -3.98 11.27
C THR A 158 -0.44 -3.35 10.06
N GLY A 159 -0.67 -3.84 8.84
CA GLY A 159 -0.29 -3.16 7.60
C GLY A 159 -0.96 -1.78 7.47
N VAL A 160 -2.27 -1.71 7.72
CA VAL A 160 -3.01 -0.43 7.76
C VAL A 160 -2.49 0.47 8.89
N GLY A 161 -2.31 -0.06 10.10
CA GLY A 161 -1.81 0.71 11.24
C GLY A 161 -0.42 1.29 11.00
N GLY A 162 0.52 0.47 10.49
CA GLY A 162 1.90 0.92 10.21
C GLY A 162 1.94 2.07 9.21
N ILE A 163 1.24 1.95 8.09
CA ILE A 163 1.26 3.01 7.08
C ILE A 163 0.56 4.30 7.55
N VAL A 164 -0.44 4.20 8.41
CA VAL A 164 -1.10 5.37 9.04
C VAL A 164 -0.15 6.09 9.99
N ARG A 165 0.70 5.36 10.75
CA ARG A 165 1.71 5.97 11.62
C ARG A 165 2.80 6.71 10.86
N ASP A 166 3.23 6.22 9.69
CA ASP A 166 4.13 6.96 8.79
C ASP A 166 3.53 8.33 8.42
N ILE A 167 2.25 8.36 8.10
CA ILE A 167 1.53 9.61 7.77
C ILE A 167 1.51 10.57 8.97
N ILE A 168 1.21 10.07 10.17
CA ILE A 168 1.22 10.88 11.40
C ILE A 168 2.61 11.42 11.71
N SER A 169 3.66 10.64 11.47
CA SER A 169 5.06 11.07 11.69
C SER A 169 5.45 12.29 10.85
N MET A 170 4.73 12.55 9.74
CA MET A 170 4.90 13.76 8.91
C MET A 170 4.14 14.99 9.44
N GLY A 171 3.42 14.88 10.55
CA GLY A 171 2.55 15.94 11.07
C GLY A 171 1.16 15.98 10.44
N ALA A 172 0.83 15.02 9.58
CA ALA A 172 -0.40 15.01 8.82
C ALA A 172 -1.54 14.29 9.53
N ARG A 173 -2.77 14.78 9.36
CA ARG A 173 -3.97 13.99 9.69
C ARG A 173 -4.19 12.94 8.61
N PRO A 174 -4.21 11.64 8.92
CA PRO A 174 -4.67 10.62 7.99
C PRO A 174 -6.12 10.90 7.56
N VAL A 175 -6.39 10.83 6.25
CA VAL A 175 -7.71 11.17 5.68
C VAL A 175 -8.31 10.05 4.84
N ALA A 176 -7.51 9.10 4.37
CA ALA A 176 -7.98 7.90 3.71
C ALA A 176 -6.91 6.80 3.66
N VAL A 177 -7.36 5.58 3.36
CA VAL A 177 -6.53 4.42 3.02
C VAL A 177 -6.95 3.81 1.69
N MET A 178 -6.10 2.96 1.12
CA MET A 178 -6.31 2.23 -0.12
C MET A 178 -5.46 0.94 -0.08
N ASP A 179 -5.88 -0.12 -0.76
CA ASP A 179 -5.16 -1.40 -0.71
C ASP A 179 -4.98 -2.03 -2.09
N GLY A 180 -3.74 -2.43 -2.43
CA GLY A 180 -3.42 -3.30 -3.56
C GLY A 180 -3.30 -4.74 -3.10
N LEU A 181 -4.27 -5.57 -3.46
CA LEU A 181 -4.40 -6.95 -2.97
C LEU A 181 -4.15 -7.95 -4.11
N ARG A 182 -3.28 -8.93 -3.84
CA ARG A 182 -3.03 -10.06 -4.74
C ARG A 182 -3.15 -11.36 -3.97
N PHE A 183 -3.95 -12.28 -4.48
CA PHE A 183 -4.24 -13.56 -3.85
C PHE A 183 -3.96 -14.71 -4.81
N GLY A 184 -3.77 -15.91 -4.27
CA GLY A 184 -3.57 -17.13 -5.02
C GLY A 184 -4.79 -17.55 -5.85
N ASP A 185 -4.80 -18.79 -6.31
CA ASP A 185 -5.91 -19.38 -7.07
C ASP A 185 -7.22 -19.23 -6.27
N ILE A 186 -8.23 -18.60 -6.89
CA ILE A 186 -9.52 -18.34 -6.24
C ILE A 186 -10.26 -19.62 -5.82
N ASP A 187 -9.99 -20.75 -6.48
CA ASP A 187 -10.60 -22.04 -6.19
C ASP A 187 -9.84 -22.84 -5.09
N ASP A 188 -8.69 -22.33 -4.61
CA ASP A 188 -7.95 -22.96 -3.52
C ASP A 188 -8.53 -22.56 -2.15
N PRO A 189 -8.84 -23.55 -1.27
CA PRO A 189 -9.38 -23.27 0.07
C PRO A 189 -8.47 -22.40 0.96
N ASP A 190 -7.14 -22.46 0.77
CA ASP A 190 -6.22 -21.61 1.53
C ASP A 190 -6.30 -20.14 1.08
N THR A 191 -6.53 -19.90 -0.22
CA THR A 191 -6.82 -18.55 -0.73
C THR A 191 -8.05 -17.96 -0.06
N ALA A 192 -9.14 -18.74 0.09
CA ALA A 192 -10.33 -18.27 0.79
C ALA A 192 -10.04 -17.87 2.25
N ARG A 193 -9.24 -18.67 2.97
CA ARG A 193 -8.78 -18.36 4.34
C ARG A 193 -8.05 -17.02 4.38
N VAL A 194 -7.14 -16.81 3.45
CA VAL A 194 -6.32 -15.59 3.38
C VAL A 194 -7.18 -14.37 3.03
N VAL A 195 -8.05 -14.48 2.02
CA VAL A 195 -8.95 -13.38 1.61
C VAL A 195 -9.85 -12.94 2.76
N HIS A 196 -10.53 -13.88 3.43
CA HIS A 196 -11.39 -13.55 4.57
C HIS A 196 -10.62 -12.86 5.71
N GLY A 197 -9.42 -13.34 6.02
CA GLY A 197 -8.60 -12.75 7.06
C GLY A 197 -8.10 -11.35 6.69
N VAL A 198 -7.54 -11.19 5.49
CA VAL A 198 -6.99 -9.91 5.00
C VAL A 198 -8.09 -8.85 4.93
N VAL A 199 -9.21 -9.14 4.24
CA VAL A 199 -10.32 -8.19 4.11
C VAL A 199 -10.91 -7.84 5.48
N GLY A 200 -11.07 -8.84 6.37
CA GLY A 200 -11.50 -8.61 7.74
C GLY A 200 -10.55 -7.73 8.55
N GLY A 201 -9.24 -7.93 8.41
CA GLY A 201 -8.21 -7.14 9.10
C GLY A 201 -8.18 -5.68 8.64
N ILE A 202 -8.20 -5.44 7.32
CA ILE A 202 -8.28 -4.09 6.74
C ILE A 202 -9.55 -3.38 7.21
N SER A 203 -10.71 -4.06 7.10
CA SER A 203 -11.99 -3.54 7.53
C SER A 203 -12.00 -3.19 9.02
N PHE A 204 -11.56 -4.12 9.87
CA PHE A 204 -11.51 -3.91 11.32
C PHE A 204 -10.65 -2.69 11.68
N TYR A 205 -9.46 -2.59 11.11
CA TYR A 205 -8.54 -1.51 11.48
C TYR A 205 -8.99 -0.16 10.90
N GLY A 206 -9.20 -0.08 9.59
CA GLY A 206 -9.58 1.16 8.91
C GLY A 206 -10.91 1.74 9.38
N ASN A 207 -11.94 0.90 9.54
CA ASN A 207 -13.26 1.34 10.00
C ASN A 207 -13.21 1.86 11.45
N CYS A 208 -12.44 1.20 12.35
CA CYS A 208 -12.28 1.68 13.73
C CYS A 208 -11.50 3.00 13.80
N LEU A 209 -10.53 3.23 12.92
CA LEU A 209 -9.86 4.52 12.80
C LEU A 209 -10.80 5.62 12.29
N GLY A 210 -11.89 5.25 11.62
CA GLY A 210 -12.77 6.17 10.93
C GLY A 210 -12.12 6.76 9.67
N LEU A 211 -11.30 5.96 8.98
CA LEU A 211 -10.67 6.31 7.71
C LEU A 211 -11.42 5.64 6.56
N PRO A 212 -11.84 6.40 5.53
CA PRO A 212 -12.44 5.81 4.35
C PRO A 212 -11.39 5.02 3.55
N ASN A 213 -11.76 3.81 3.12
CA ASN A 213 -11.01 3.09 2.09
C ASN A 213 -11.57 3.49 0.72
N ILE A 214 -10.79 4.25 -0.05
CA ILE A 214 -11.30 4.97 -1.22
C ILE A 214 -11.05 4.26 -2.55
N GLY A 215 -10.30 3.15 -2.56
CA GLY A 215 -9.98 2.47 -3.81
C GLY A 215 -8.96 1.35 -3.62
N GLY A 216 -8.18 1.14 -4.68
CA GLY A 216 -7.26 0.02 -4.80
C GLY A 216 -7.85 -1.08 -5.65
N GLU A 217 -7.13 -2.18 -5.79
CA GLU A 217 -7.52 -3.29 -6.64
C GLU A 217 -7.32 -4.65 -5.98
N THR A 218 -8.05 -5.65 -6.47
CA THR A 218 -7.88 -7.04 -6.03
C THR A 218 -7.70 -7.94 -7.23
N TRP A 219 -6.65 -8.76 -7.19
CA TRP A 219 -6.28 -9.66 -8.26
C TRP A 219 -6.07 -11.09 -7.76
N PHE A 220 -6.43 -12.09 -8.57
CA PHE A 220 -6.27 -13.51 -8.29
C PHE A 220 -5.41 -14.16 -9.36
N ASP A 221 -4.30 -14.77 -8.96
CA ASP A 221 -3.43 -15.55 -9.84
C ASP A 221 -2.66 -16.59 -9.02
N LYS A 222 -2.54 -17.81 -9.54
CA LYS A 222 -1.81 -18.91 -8.89
C LYS A 222 -0.37 -18.58 -8.50
N THR A 223 0.25 -17.59 -9.16
CA THR A 223 1.60 -17.13 -8.82
C THR A 223 1.70 -16.60 -7.38
N TYR A 224 0.60 -16.06 -6.84
CA TYR A 224 0.54 -15.52 -5.47
C TYR A 224 0.09 -16.55 -4.44
N GLN A 225 -0.03 -17.83 -4.81
CA GLN A 225 -0.36 -18.87 -3.84
C GLN A 225 0.73 -18.96 -2.76
N VAL A 226 0.35 -18.96 -1.47
CA VAL A 226 1.27 -18.89 -0.31
C VAL A 226 1.98 -17.52 -0.14
N ASN A 227 2.03 -16.70 -1.17
CA ASN A 227 2.67 -15.37 -1.17
C ASN A 227 1.67 -14.27 -1.59
N PRO A 228 0.58 -14.04 -0.81
CA PRO A 228 -0.33 -12.94 -1.10
C PRO A 228 0.40 -11.61 -1.01
N LEU A 229 -0.01 -10.65 -1.82
CA LEU A 229 0.46 -9.28 -1.69
C LEU A 229 -0.63 -8.46 -0.99
N VAL A 230 -0.24 -7.77 0.07
CA VAL A 230 -1.05 -6.79 0.79
C VAL A 230 -0.25 -5.51 0.83
N ASN A 231 -0.52 -4.62 -0.11
CA ASN A 231 0.14 -3.34 -0.23
C ASN A 231 -0.83 -2.27 0.29
N ALA A 232 -0.59 -1.78 1.48
CA ALA A 232 -1.41 -0.77 2.13
C ALA A 232 -0.90 0.64 1.82
N LEU A 233 -1.81 1.52 1.42
CA LEU A 233 -1.54 2.94 1.18
C LEU A 233 -2.33 3.78 2.16
N ALA A 234 -1.69 4.82 2.70
CA ALA A 234 -2.39 5.86 3.43
C ALA A 234 -2.06 7.24 2.85
N VAL A 235 -3.02 8.14 2.96
CA VAL A 235 -2.87 9.55 2.60
C VAL A 235 -3.28 10.42 3.78
N GLY A 236 -2.51 11.50 4.00
CA GLY A 236 -2.79 12.50 5.01
C GLY A 236 -2.70 13.92 4.49
N ALA A 237 -3.35 14.83 5.19
CA ALA A 237 -3.36 16.25 4.87
C ALA A 237 -2.83 17.07 6.04
N LEU A 238 -2.06 18.12 5.74
CA LEU A 238 -1.47 19.02 6.72
C LEU A 238 -1.38 20.45 6.17
N LYS A 239 -1.26 21.41 7.08
CA LYS A 239 -0.80 22.75 6.69
C LYS A 239 0.73 22.76 6.58
N HIS A 240 1.30 23.65 5.78
CA HIS A 240 2.75 23.72 5.59
C HIS A 240 3.49 23.89 6.91
N GLU A 241 2.94 24.64 7.85
CA GLU A 241 3.51 24.87 9.19
C GLU A 241 3.45 23.67 10.12
N ASP A 242 2.61 22.69 9.82
CA ASP A 242 2.45 21.47 10.64
C ASP A 242 3.41 20.33 10.22
N LEU A 243 4.28 20.56 9.22
CA LEU A 243 5.23 19.58 8.74
C LEU A 243 6.26 19.22 9.82
N HIS A 244 6.32 17.94 10.17
CA HIS A 244 7.30 17.36 11.09
C HIS A 244 8.21 16.36 10.35
N LEU A 245 9.44 16.22 10.83
CA LEU A 245 10.43 15.31 10.27
C LEU A 245 11.05 14.43 11.37
N ALA A 246 11.59 13.29 10.96
CA ALA A 246 12.24 12.34 11.86
C ALA A 246 13.67 12.76 12.17
N ASN A 247 13.86 13.72 13.12
CA ASN A 247 15.20 14.14 13.53
C ASN A 247 15.28 14.45 15.03
N ALA A 248 16.41 14.09 15.67
CA ALA A 248 16.71 14.42 17.05
C ALA A 248 17.66 15.61 17.10
N ARG A 249 17.11 16.82 17.10
CA ARG A 249 17.86 18.09 17.24
C ARG A 249 17.68 18.72 18.61
N GLY A 250 18.64 19.56 19.01
CA GLY A 250 18.64 20.27 20.27
C GLY A 250 19.20 19.42 21.40
N ALA A 251 20.52 19.45 21.63
CA ALA A 251 21.15 18.76 22.76
C ALA A 251 20.49 19.16 24.10
N GLY A 252 20.05 18.17 24.87
CA GLY A 252 19.25 18.33 26.07
C GLY A 252 17.75 18.15 25.90
N ASN A 253 17.23 18.14 24.66
CA ASN A 253 15.84 17.77 24.37
C ASN A 253 15.56 16.34 24.82
N LYS A 254 14.34 16.09 25.28
CA LYS A 254 13.95 14.80 25.85
C LYS A 254 13.46 13.86 24.77
N VAL A 255 13.83 12.60 24.93
CA VAL A 255 13.35 11.47 24.11
C VAL A 255 12.21 10.84 24.87
N VAL A 256 11.00 10.92 24.30
CA VAL A 256 9.77 10.45 24.93
C VAL A 256 9.17 9.33 24.08
N LEU A 257 9.02 8.14 24.66
CA LEU A 257 8.25 7.03 24.09
C LEU A 257 6.83 7.13 24.63
N PHE A 258 5.83 7.08 23.74
CA PHE A 258 4.43 7.16 24.12
C PHE A 258 3.54 6.30 23.23
N GLY A 259 2.36 5.93 23.74
CA GLY A 259 1.45 5.00 23.08
C GLY A 259 1.28 3.71 23.88
N ALA A 260 1.15 2.57 23.19
CA ALA A 260 1.00 1.27 23.80
C ALA A 260 2.29 0.82 24.54
N ARG A 261 2.12 -0.07 25.52
CA ARG A 261 3.26 -0.68 26.23
C ARG A 261 3.99 -1.67 25.34
N THR A 262 5.30 -1.71 25.48
CA THR A 262 6.17 -2.66 24.78
C THR A 262 5.96 -4.09 25.30
N GLY A 263 5.65 -5.01 24.41
CA GLY A 263 5.51 -6.45 24.63
C GLY A 263 6.46 -7.26 23.78
N GLY A 264 6.27 -8.57 23.77
CA GLY A 264 7.07 -9.51 22.95
C GLY A 264 6.53 -9.70 21.52
N ASP A 265 5.82 -8.71 20.98
CA ASP A 265 5.19 -8.84 19.67
C ASP A 265 6.21 -8.59 18.56
N GLY A 266 6.08 -9.34 17.47
CA GLY A 266 6.81 -9.13 16.24
C GLY A 266 8.33 -9.25 16.35
N ILE A 267 8.87 -9.76 17.46
CA ILE A 267 10.32 -9.87 17.66
C ILE A 267 10.96 -10.67 16.53
N GLY A 268 11.76 -9.99 15.71
CA GLY A 268 12.31 -10.54 14.48
C GLY A 268 11.25 -10.80 13.40
N GLY A 269 10.00 -10.34 13.56
CA GLY A 269 8.88 -10.60 12.67
C GLY A 269 9.12 -10.07 11.27
N ALA A 270 9.11 -8.76 11.09
CA ALA A 270 9.31 -8.13 9.78
C ALA A 270 10.70 -8.43 9.21
N SER A 271 11.75 -8.39 10.02
CA SER A 271 13.13 -8.61 9.57
C SER A 271 13.41 -10.05 9.14
N ILE A 272 12.85 -11.04 9.82
CA ILE A 272 13.02 -12.47 9.46
C ILE A 272 12.08 -12.84 8.31
N LEU A 273 10.80 -12.45 8.39
CA LEU A 273 9.80 -12.78 7.38
C LEU A 273 10.09 -12.13 6.01
N ALA A 274 10.65 -10.93 6.00
CA ALA A 274 11.03 -10.23 4.78
C ALA A 274 12.43 -10.63 4.26
N SER A 275 13.09 -11.61 4.86
CA SER A 275 14.45 -12.05 4.49
C SER A 275 14.55 -13.55 4.23
N ASP A 276 13.45 -14.28 4.23
CA ASP A 276 13.40 -15.72 3.99
C ASP A 276 12.17 -16.09 3.14
N SER A 277 12.26 -17.21 2.42
CA SER A 277 11.18 -17.72 1.56
C SER A 277 10.43 -18.85 2.26
N PHE A 278 9.16 -19.06 1.88
CA PHE A 278 8.35 -20.15 2.40
C PHE A 278 8.56 -21.43 1.59
N ASP A 279 8.51 -22.58 2.28
CA ASP A 279 8.36 -23.90 1.65
C ASP A 279 6.89 -24.15 1.25
N GLU A 280 6.63 -25.21 0.43
CA GLU A 280 5.27 -25.58 -0.03
C GLU A 280 4.25 -25.79 1.11
N GLY A 281 4.70 -25.99 2.36
CA GLY A 281 3.87 -26.17 3.56
C GLY A 281 3.73 -24.92 4.43
N GLY A 282 4.22 -23.78 3.98
CA GLY A 282 4.30 -22.55 4.77
C GLY A 282 5.50 -22.55 5.74
N PRO A 283 5.63 -21.52 6.60
CA PRO A 283 6.78 -21.38 7.47
C PRO A 283 6.85 -22.51 8.52
N THR A 284 8.04 -23.09 8.68
CA THR A 284 8.30 -24.17 9.65
C THR A 284 8.27 -23.71 11.11
N LYS A 285 8.42 -22.40 11.35
CA LYS A 285 8.23 -21.75 12.65
C LYS A 285 7.31 -20.56 12.45
N ARG A 286 6.24 -20.46 13.26
CA ARG A 286 5.43 -19.24 13.31
C ARG A 286 6.21 -18.18 14.10
N PRO A 287 6.73 -17.12 13.46
CA PRO A 287 7.28 -15.98 14.19
C PRO A 287 6.17 -15.30 14.96
N ALA A 288 6.53 -14.50 15.97
CA ALA A 288 5.56 -13.66 16.65
C ALA A 288 5.02 -12.63 15.65
N VAL A 289 3.72 -12.70 15.36
CA VAL A 289 3.04 -11.70 14.52
C VAL A 289 2.67 -10.52 15.39
N GLN A 290 2.76 -9.34 14.80
CA GLN A 290 2.26 -8.09 15.40
C GLN A 290 0.75 -8.19 15.64
N VAL A 291 0.26 -7.54 16.70
CA VAL A 291 -1.17 -7.45 17.02
C VAL A 291 -1.54 -5.98 17.09
N GLY A 292 -2.52 -5.57 16.28
CA GLY A 292 -2.98 -4.19 16.19
C GLY A 292 -4.18 -3.90 17.09
N ASP A 293 -4.20 -2.71 17.68
CA ASP A 293 -5.32 -2.12 18.42
C ASP A 293 -5.74 -0.79 17.75
N PRO A 294 -6.70 -0.82 16.82
CA PRO A 294 -7.11 0.38 16.09
C PRO A 294 -7.75 1.45 16.99
N PHE A 295 -8.31 1.08 18.16
CA PHE A 295 -8.81 2.07 19.10
C PHE A 295 -7.66 2.83 19.77
N ALA A 296 -6.62 2.13 20.19
CA ALA A 296 -5.42 2.76 20.74
C ALA A 296 -4.76 3.69 19.70
N GLU A 297 -4.67 3.25 18.44
CA GLU A 297 -4.14 4.08 17.36
C GLU A 297 -5.01 5.30 17.05
N LYS A 298 -6.34 5.17 17.08
CA LYS A 298 -7.25 6.31 16.92
C LYS A 298 -7.00 7.38 17.98
N VAL A 299 -6.87 6.96 19.22
CA VAL A 299 -6.55 7.88 20.34
C VAL A 299 -5.16 8.50 20.16
N LEU A 300 -4.19 7.71 19.74
CA LEU A 300 -2.82 8.16 19.48
C LEU A 300 -2.76 9.23 18.37
N ILE A 301 -3.54 9.05 17.28
CA ILE A 301 -3.68 10.03 16.20
C ILE A 301 -4.15 11.37 16.76
N GLU A 302 -5.24 11.40 17.53
CA GLU A 302 -5.78 12.66 18.06
C GLU A 302 -4.83 13.31 19.10
N CYS A 303 -4.12 12.48 19.87
CA CYS A 303 -3.08 12.94 20.79
C CYS A 303 -1.93 13.61 20.02
N CYS A 304 -1.40 12.97 18.96
CA CYS A 304 -0.33 13.54 18.14
C CYS A 304 -0.73 14.88 17.51
N LEU A 305 -1.92 14.96 16.94
CA LEU A 305 -2.42 16.19 16.31
C LEU A 305 -2.56 17.35 17.31
N GLU A 306 -2.96 17.07 18.57
CA GLU A 306 -3.00 18.10 19.60
C GLU A 306 -1.57 18.50 20.05
N LEU A 307 -0.64 17.54 20.13
CA LEU A 307 0.77 17.81 20.42
C LEU A 307 1.42 18.70 19.35
N PHE A 308 1.12 18.46 18.08
CA PHE A 308 1.59 19.30 16.96
C PHE A 308 1.01 20.71 17.04
N ALA A 309 -0.31 20.84 17.25
CA ALA A 309 -0.97 22.14 17.39
C ALA A 309 -0.46 22.97 18.60
N ALA A 310 0.01 22.28 19.67
CA ALA A 310 0.64 22.91 20.83
C ALA A 310 2.10 23.30 20.59
N GLY A 311 2.71 22.89 19.47
CA GLY A 311 4.14 23.04 19.19
C GLY A 311 4.99 22.34 20.25
N ALA A 312 4.56 21.16 20.69
CA ALA A 312 5.21 20.38 21.76
C ALA A 312 6.20 19.32 21.24
N VAL A 313 6.35 19.20 19.90
CA VAL A 313 7.17 18.18 19.23
C VAL A 313 8.20 18.87 18.34
N GLU A 314 9.47 18.55 18.52
CA GLU A 314 10.58 19.01 17.68
C GLU A 314 10.91 18.01 16.56
N GLY A 315 10.71 16.73 16.80
CA GLY A 315 10.87 15.63 15.85
C GLY A 315 10.10 14.41 16.33
N ILE A 316 9.68 13.55 15.39
CA ILE A 316 8.87 12.39 15.71
C ILE A 316 9.18 11.24 14.77
N GLN A 317 9.09 10.01 15.28
CA GLN A 317 9.22 8.77 14.52
C GLN A 317 8.21 7.75 15.06
N ASP A 318 7.62 6.95 14.19
CA ASP A 318 6.84 5.79 14.61
C ASP A 318 7.74 4.62 15.03
N LEU A 319 7.17 3.63 15.68
CA LEU A 319 7.83 2.37 15.98
C LEU A 319 7.14 1.24 15.21
N GLY A 320 7.55 1.06 13.98
CA GLY A 320 7.17 -0.05 13.10
C GLY A 320 8.18 -1.20 13.20
N ALA A 321 8.70 -1.63 12.06
CA ALA A 321 9.75 -2.63 11.96
C ALA A 321 10.99 -2.23 12.77
N ALA A 322 11.61 -3.21 13.42
CA ALA A 322 12.77 -3.02 14.31
C ALA A 322 12.54 -2.11 15.55
N GLY A 323 11.35 -1.62 15.77
CA GLY A 323 10.90 -0.97 17.01
C GLY A 323 11.82 0.14 17.54
N ILE A 324 12.25 0.03 18.80
CA ILE A 324 13.13 1.03 19.45
C ILE A 324 14.49 1.16 18.75
N SER A 325 15.01 0.07 18.18
CA SER A 325 16.27 0.10 17.42
C SER A 325 16.18 1.03 16.21
N CYS A 326 15.08 0.96 15.44
CA CYS A 326 14.81 1.83 14.30
C CYS A 326 14.65 3.29 14.75
N ALA A 327 13.66 3.57 15.59
CA ALA A 327 13.32 4.94 15.97
C ALA A 327 14.50 5.70 16.61
N THR A 328 15.29 5.05 17.48
CA THR A 328 16.44 5.71 18.11
C THR A 328 17.60 5.96 17.17
N SER A 329 17.92 4.99 16.31
CA SER A 329 19.05 5.13 15.39
C SER A 329 18.75 6.12 14.26
N GLU A 330 17.54 6.14 13.71
CA GLU A 330 17.14 7.07 12.65
C GLU A 330 17.04 8.50 13.15
N LEU A 331 16.33 8.73 14.25
CA LEU A 331 16.23 10.05 14.88
C LEU A 331 17.61 10.63 15.23
N ALA A 332 18.50 9.82 15.81
CA ALA A 332 19.85 10.25 16.15
C ALA A 332 20.71 10.52 14.91
N ALA A 333 20.63 9.67 13.88
CA ALA A 333 21.40 9.82 12.64
C ALA A 333 20.99 11.06 11.84
N ALA A 334 19.69 11.37 11.79
CA ALA A 334 19.13 12.53 11.09
C ALA A 334 19.21 13.84 11.89
N GLY A 335 19.55 13.77 13.20
CA GLY A 335 19.61 14.91 14.11
C GLY A 335 21.02 15.46 14.36
N ASP A 336 21.31 15.76 15.65
CA ASP A 336 22.62 16.26 16.10
C ASP A 336 23.66 15.13 16.27
N GLY A 337 23.34 13.91 15.88
CA GLY A 337 24.23 12.75 15.82
C GLY A 337 24.40 12.03 17.18
N GLY A 338 23.57 12.30 18.16
CA GLY A 338 23.69 11.64 19.46
C GLY A 338 22.40 11.53 20.26
N MET A 339 22.31 10.44 21.03
CA MET A 339 21.18 10.19 21.93
C MET A 339 21.63 9.31 23.10
N HIS A 340 21.14 9.58 24.30
CA HIS A 340 21.38 8.74 25.48
C HIS A 340 20.05 8.40 26.14
N ILE A 341 19.69 7.12 26.13
CA ILE A 341 18.43 6.62 26.72
C ILE A 341 18.67 5.45 27.68
N SER A 342 17.71 5.17 28.55
CA SER A 342 17.65 3.99 29.39
C SER A 342 16.43 3.13 29.08
N LEU A 343 16.65 1.84 28.80
CA LEU A 343 15.55 0.88 28.63
C LEU A 343 14.79 0.60 29.93
N ASP A 344 15.36 0.94 31.10
CA ASP A 344 14.68 0.84 32.40
C ASP A 344 13.43 1.72 32.47
N ASN A 345 13.35 2.75 31.62
CA ASN A 345 12.23 3.66 31.52
C ASN A 345 11.16 3.23 30.49
N VAL A 346 11.38 2.16 29.71
CA VAL A 346 10.38 1.64 28.76
C VAL A 346 9.25 0.98 29.54
N LEU A 347 8.01 1.41 29.26
CA LEU A 347 6.82 0.80 29.86
C LEU A 347 6.55 -0.56 29.19
N LEU A 348 6.68 -1.63 29.98
CA LEU A 348 6.56 -3.01 29.50
C LEU A 348 5.20 -3.62 29.83
N ARG A 349 4.70 -4.49 28.93
CA ARG A 349 3.57 -5.40 29.21
C ARG A 349 4.05 -6.69 29.91
N ASP A 350 5.30 -7.06 29.68
CA ASP A 350 5.94 -8.26 30.24
C ASP A 350 7.32 -7.92 30.81
N ASP A 351 7.44 -7.97 32.13
CA ASP A 351 8.67 -7.65 32.87
C ASP A 351 9.78 -8.70 32.69
N THR A 352 9.52 -9.79 31.97
CA THR A 352 10.49 -10.85 31.69
C THR A 352 11.30 -10.60 30.42
N LEU A 353 10.96 -9.58 29.63
CA LEU A 353 11.67 -9.26 28.40
C LEU A 353 13.14 -8.90 28.68
N THR A 354 14.02 -9.43 27.84
CA THR A 354 15.44 -9.08 27.80
C THR A 354 15.66 -7.73 27.12
N ALA A 355 16.84 -7.16 27.24
CA ALA A 355 17.19 -5.92 26.55
C ALA A 355 17.10 -6.06 25.04
N GLU A 356 17.52 -7.20 24.49
CA GLU A 356 17.46 -7.53 23.08
C GLU A 356 16.00 -7.57 22.59
N GLU A 357 15.14 -8.22 23.35
CA GLU A 357 13.71 -8.31 23.03
C GLU A 357 13.02 -6.94 23.08
N ILE A 358 13.34 -6.08 24.05
CA ILE A 358 12.84 -4.71 24.14
C ILE A 358 13.28 -3.88 22.92
N LEU A 359 14.54 -4.01 22.49
CA LEU A 359 15.11 -3.29 21.37
C LEU A 359 14.48 -3.71 20.02
N MET A 360 14.15 -5.00 19.88
CA MET A 360 13.61 -5.59 18.63
C MET A 360 12.08 -5.69 18.61
N SER A 361 11.40 -5.36 19.71
CA SER A 361 9.94 -5.48 19.78
C SER A 361 9.26 -4.57 18.75
N GLU A 362 8.35 -5.15 17.99
CA GLU A 362 7.52 -4.46 16.99
C GLU A 362 6.07 -4.25 17.50
N SER A 363 5.88 -4.11 18.83
CA SER A 363 4.58 -3.75 19.39
C SER A 363 4.05 -2.49 18.71
N GLN A 364 2.81 -2.55 18.27
CA GLN A 364 2.16 -1.49 17.47
C GLN A 364 1.72 -0.30 18.33
N GLU A 365 1.20 0.73 17.72
CA GLU A 365 0.62 1.93 18.34
C GLU A 365 1.59 2.67 19.30
N ARG A 366 2.88 2.75 18.89
CA ARG A 366 3.93 3.46 19.63
C ARG A 366 4.58 4.53 18.77
N MET A 367 4.89 5.67 19.39
CA MET A 367 5.62 6.78 18.77
C MET A 367 6.77 7.23 19.67
N MET A 368 7.82 7.77 19.07
CA MET A 368 8.94 8.39 19.77
C MET A 368 9.05 9.87 19.37
N ALA A 369 8.91 10.76 20.35
CA ALA A 369 9.01 12.20 20.12
C ALA A 369 10.27 12.80 20.75
N ILE A 370 10.79 13.84 20.09
CA ILE A 370 11.81 14.73 20.62
C ILE A 370 11.10 15.97 21.13
N VAL A 371 11.28 16.30 22.41
CA VAL A 371 10.53 17.33 23.13
C VAL A 371 11.50 18.27 23.85
N SER A 372 11.38 19.58 23.65
CA SER A 372 12.20 20.54 24.39
C SER A 372 11.86 20.52 25.87
N PRO A 373 12.82 20.76 26.79
CA PRO A 373 12.58 20.74 28.23
C PRO A 373 11.47 21.69 28.66
N GLU A 374 11.30 22.82 27.95
CA GLU A 374 10.28 23.82 28.23
C GLU A 374 8.87 23.35 27.86
N LYS A 375 8.75 22.41 26.96
CA LYS A 375 7.48 21.85 26.48
C LYS A 375 7.11 20.51 27.11
N LEU A 376 8.00 19.89 27.86
CA LEU A 376 7.81 18.55 28.40
C LEU A 376 6.56 18.44 29.30
N ASP A 377 6.33 19.40 30.18
CA ASP A 377 5.15 19.36 31.06
C ASP A 377 3.85 19.51 30.29
N GLU A 378 3.83 20.32 29.22
CA GLU A 378 2.69 20.47 28.32
C GLU A 378 2.46 19.19 27.50
N PHE A 379 3.53 18.58 26.99
CA PHE A 379 3.47 17.29 26.28
C PHE A 379 2.84 16.21 27.18
N LEU A 380 3.35 16.02 28.40
CA LEU A 380 2.83 15.02 29.32
C LEU A 380 1.39 15.30 29.75
N ALA A 381 0.99 16.57 29.87
CA ALA A 381 -0.40 16.92 30.17
C ALA A 381 -1.36 16.59 29.02
N ILE A 382 -0.92 16.72 27.78
CA ILE A 382 -1.71 16.32 26.60
C ILE A 382 -1.82 14.80 26.50
N THR A 383 -0.73 14.05 26.68
CA THR A 383 -0.78 12.59 26.69
C THR A 383 -1.68 12.05 27.80
N ASP A 384 -1.60 12.63 29.02
CA ASP A 384 -2.47 12.27 30.16
C ASP A 384 -3.95 12.58 29.85
N LYS A 385 -4.26 13.70 29.21
CA LYS A 385 -5.63 14.05 28.76
C LYS A 385 -6.23 13.01 27.84
N TRP A 386 -5.41 12.44 26.94
CA TRP A 386 -5.84 11.41 25.99
C TRP A 386 -5.73 9.98 26.53
N GLU A 387 -5.31 9.83 27.80
CA GLU A 387 -5.02 8.54 28.44
C GLU A 387 -3.95 7.72 27.67
N VAL A 388 -3.02 8.40 26.98
CA VAL A 388 -1.89 7.81 26.29
C VAL A 388 -0.70 7.74 27.23
N GLU A 389 -0.20 6.55 27.51
CA GLU A 389 0.97 6.39 28.39
C GLU A 389 2.22 6.97 27.74
N ALA A 390 3.02 7.70 28.49
CA ALA A 390 4.26 8.33 28.02
C ALA A 390 5.38 8.17 29.03
N SER A 391 6.59 7.96 28.54
CA SER A 391 7.79 7.83 29.37
C SER A 391 8.99 8.54 28.77
N VAL A 392 9.69 9.32 29.57
CA VAL A 392 10.96 9.96 29.20
C VAL A 392 12.07 8.92 29.27
N LEU A 393 12.57 8.49 28.11
CA LEU A 393 13.64 7.50 28.02
C LEU A 393 15.02 8.11 28.29
N GLY A 394 15.22 9.38 27.90
CA GLY A 394 16.51 10.02 27.99
C GLY A 394 16.55 11.37 27.28
N GLU A 395 17.67 11.69 26.66
CA GLU A 395 17.90 12.98 26.03
C GLU A 395 18.77 12.91 24.77
N VAL A 396 18.59 13.90 23.92
CA VAL A 396 19.44 14.16 22.75
C VAL A 396 20.80 14.68 23.22
N THR A 397 21.88 14.22 22.59
CA THR A 397 23.24 14.65 22.88
C THR A 397 23.95 15.09 21.59
N ASP A 398 25.06 15.83 21.74
CA ASP A 398 25.94 16.23 20.65
C ASP A 398 27.21 15.34 20.56
N THR A 399 27.13 14.12 21.11
CA THR A 399 28.31 13.24 21.25
C THR A 399 28.65 12.46 19.99
N GLY A 400 27.79 12.46 18.98
CA GLY A 400 27.91 11.58 17.81
C GLY A 400 27.71 10.10 18.15
N ARG A 401 27.09 9.78 19.29
CA ARG A 401 26.89 8.40 19.75
C ARG A 401 25.45 8.16 20.20
N LEU A 402 24.91 7.03 19.76
CA LEU A 402 23.72 6.42 20.36
C LEU A 402 24.16 5.53 21.52
N VAL A 403 23.78 5.94 22.71
CA VAL A 403 24.09 5.26 23.97
C VAL A 403 22.81 4.77 24.60
N ILE A 404 22.77 3.47 24.94
CA ILE A 404 21.62 2.85 25.62
C ILE A 404 22.09 2.12 26.88
N ASP A 405 21.48 2.46 27.99
CA ASP A 405 21.74 1.80 29.30
C ASP A 405 20.54 0.88 29.64
N TRP A 406 20.82 -0.20 30.35
CA TRP A 406 19.86 -1.11 30.96
C TRP A 406 20.36 -1.69 32.26
N GLN A 407 19.51 -1.65 33.32
CA GLN A 407 19.87 -2.02 34.70
C GLN A 407 21.09 -1.25 35.20
N GLY A 408 21.21 0.01 34.77
CA GLY A 408 22.32 0.91 35.13
C GLY A 408 23.63 0.61 34.41
N GLU A 409 23.68 -0.33 33.48
CA GLU A 409 24.87 -0.74 32.73
C GLU A 409 24.71 -0.37 31.24
N ARG A 410 25.80 0.05 30.59
CA ARG A 410 25.82 0.40 29.19
C ARG A 410 25.82 -0.84 28.32
N ILE A 411 24.75 -1.00 27.56
CA ILE A 411 24.56 -2.13 26.64
C ILE A 411 24.73 -1.78 25.16
N VAL A 412 24.58 -0.49 24.79
CA VAL A 412 24.81 0.01 23.43
C VAL A 412 25.68 1.26 23.48
N ASP A 413 26.67 1.34 22.58
CA ASP A 413 27.49 2.53 22.33
C ASP A 413 27.98 2.46 20.87
N VAL A 414 27.19 3.05 19.95
CA VAL A 414 27.39 2.98 18.51
C VAL A 414 27.32 4.37 17.87
N ASP A 415 27.88 4.52 16.71
CA ASP A 415 27.58 5.61 15.80
C ASP A 415 26.21 5.31 15.16
N PRO A 416 25.17 6.13 15.34
CA PRO A 416 23.84 5.85 14.85
C PRO A 416 23.77 5.73 13.31
N THR A 417 24.65 6.43 12.58
CA THR A 417 24.70 6.37 11.12
C THR A 417 25.08 4.98 10.61
N THR A 418 25.94 4.27 11.35
CA THR A 418 26.34 2.90 11.00
C THR A 418 25.22 1.88 11.17
N VAL A 419 24.24 2.19 12.00
CA VAL A 419 23.05 1.36 12.23
C VAL A 419 21.95 1.67 11.20
N ALA A 420 21.60 2.96 11.04
CA ALA A 420 20.44 3.40 10.26
C ALA A 420 20.74 3.67 8.78
N VAL A 421 21.93 4.19 8.44
CA VAL A 421 22.24 4.76 7.11
C VAL A 421 23.28 3.97 6.33
N ASP A 422 24.41 3.65 7.00
CA ASP A 422 25.60 3.05 6.39
C ASP A 422 25.59 1.51 6.42
N GLY A 423 24.43 0.91 6.39
CA GLY A 423 24.27 -0.54 6.27
C GLY A 423 24.93 -1.09 4.99
N PRO A 424 25.17 -2.41 4.92
CA PRO A 424 25.77 -3.02 3.75
C PRO A 424 24.96 -2.77 2.49
N VAL A 425 25.62 -2.53 1.36
CA VAL A 425 24.98 -2.43 0.04
C VAL A 425 25.55 -3.54 -0.83
N TYR A 426 24.68 -4.45 -1.26
CA TYR A 426 25.11 -5.58 -2.08
C TYR A 426 25.08 -5.25 -3.57
N ASP A 427 26.13 -5.69 -4.27
CA ASP A 427 26.13 -5.77 -5.73
C ASP A 427 25.70 -7.18 -6.13
N ARG A 428 24.38 -7.42 -6.10
CA ARG A 428 23.80 -8.71 -6.45
C ARG A 428 24.09 -9.05 -7.91
N PRO A 429 24.42 -10.31 -8.22
CA PRO A 429 24.51 -10.77 -9.60
C PRO A 429 23.20 -10.53 -10.35
N VAL A 430 23.31 -10.16 -11.63
CA VAL A 430 22.18 -9.92 -12.53
C VAL A 430 22.38 -10.78 -13.77
N ALA A 431 21.37 -11.58 -14.13
CA ALA A 431 21.41 -12.42 -15.33
C ALA A 431 20.09 -12.32 -16.09
N TYR A 432 20.19 -12.17 -17.40
CA TYR A 432 19.02 -12.21 -18.28
C TYR A 432 18.39 -13.61 -18.25
N PRO A 433 17.08 -13.75 -17.98
CA PRO A 433 16.42 -15.05 -17.97
C PRO A 433 16.14 -15.54 -19.39
N GLU A 434 16.83 -16.60 -19.82
CA GLU A 434 16.71 -17.13 -21.20
C GLU A 434 15.29 -17.64 -21.54
N TRP A 435 14.48 -18.00 -20.52
CA TRP A 435 13.10 -18.43 -20.71
C TRP A 435 12.18 -17.31 -21.23
N ILE A 436 12.53 -16.05 -21.04
CA ILE A 436 11.73 -14.89 -21.47
C ILE A 436 11.59 -14.84 -22.99
N ASP A 437 12.64 -15.19 -23.74
CA ASP A 437 12.61 -15.18 -25.22
C ASP A 437 11.55 -16.15 -25.75
N ALA A 438 11.43 -17.34 -25.15
CA ALA A 438 10.43 -18.33 -25.53
C ALA A 438 9.01 -17.87 -25.17
N LEU A 439 8.86 -17.24 -23.98
CA LEU A 439 7.60 -16.69 -23.54
C LEU A 439 7.12 -15.55 -24.44
N GLN A 440 8.00 -14.63 -24.81
CA GLN A 440 7.69 -13.50 -25.69
C GLN A 440 7.42 -13.92 -27.15
N ALA A 441 7.96 -15.05 -27.57
CA ALA A 441 7.69 -15.59 -28.92
C ALA A 441 6.30 -16.23 -29.02
N ASP A 442 5.69 -16.63 -27.92
CA ASP A 442 4.36 -17.27 -27.87
C ASP A 442 3.25 -16.21 -27.78
N ARG A 443 2.90 -15.63 -28.91
CA ARG A 443 2.04 -14.45 -29.00
C ARG A 443 0.56 -14.79 -28.99
N ALA A 444 -0.21 -14.12 -28.14
CA ALA A 444 -1.67 -14.25 -28.08
C ALA A 444 -2.39 -13.82 -29.40
N GLU A 445 -1.77 -12.95 -30.19
CA GLU A 445 -2.28 -12.56 -31.50
C GLU A 445 -2.36 -13.74 -32.50
N ALA A 446 -1.68 -14.85 -32.23
CA ALA A 446 -1.75 -16.09 -33.00
C ALA A 446 -2.87 -17.04 -32.53
N LEU A 447 -3.53 -16.76 -31.41
CA LEU A 447 -4.62 -17.58 -30.88
C LEU A 447 -5.86 -17.51 -31.79
N PRO A 448 -6.70 -18.57 -31.82
CA PRO A 448 -7.93 -18.56 -32.55
C PRO A 448 -8.86 -17.41 -32.14
N ARG A 449 -9.34 -16.65 -33.09
CA ARG A 449 -10.29 -15.56 -32.89
C ARG A 449 -11.54 -15.84 -33.70
N GLU A 450 -12.62 -16.10 -33.00
CA GLU A 450 -13.91 -16.41 -33.58
C GLU A 450 -14.71 -15.11 -33.80
N ALA A 451 -15.33 -14.95 -34.94
CA ALA A 451 -15.89 -13.66 -35.37
C ALA A 451 -17.42 -13.59 -35.41
N SER A 452 -18.14 -14.65 -35.00
CA SER A 452 -19.60 -14.60 -34.95
C SER A 452 -20.07 -13.86 -33.68
N GLY A 453 -21.21 -13.21 -33.77
CA GLY A 453 -21.77 -12.47 -32.60
C GLY A 453 -22.05 -13.36 -31.40
N ASP A 454 -22.46 -14.61 -31.59
CA ASP A 454 -22.68 -15.56 -30.48
C ASP A 454 -21.37 -15.97 -29.81
N GLU A 455 -20.30 -16.14 -30.58
CA GLU A 455 -18.97 -16.46 -30.04
C GLU A 455 -18.34 -15.28 -29.32
N LEU A 456 -18.46 -14.08 -29.87
CA LEU A 456 -18.01 -12.84 -29.19
C LEU A 456 -18.76 -12.61 -27.89
N ARG A 457 -20.08 -12.89 -27.85
CA ARG A 457 -20.86 -12.87 -26.61
C ARG A 457 -20.34 -13.91 -25.59
N ALA A 458 -19.99 -15.12 -26.06
CA ALA A 458 -19.45 -16.16 -25.18
C ALA A 458 -18.08 -15.77 -24.62
N GLN A 459 -17.20 -15.16 -25.44
CA GLN A 459 -15.92 -14.62 -24.99
C GLN A 459 -16.09 -13.48 -23.96
N LEU A 460 -17.03 -12.55 -24.20
CA LEU A 460 -17.39 -11.53 -23.23
C LEU A 460 -17.81 -12.15 -21.90
N PHE A 461 -18.63 -13.19 -21.92
CA PHE A 461 -19.09 -13.88 -20.71
C PHE A 461 -17.96 -14.62 -20.01
N ALA A 462 -17.00 -15.18 -20.74
CA ALA A 462 -15.80 -15.77 -20.15
C ALA A 462 -14.95 -14.72 -19.42
N VAL A 463 -14.73 -13.56 -20.04
CA VAL A 463 -14.02 -12.42 -19.42
C VAL A 463 -14.76 -11.93 -18.18
N LEU A 464 -16.07 -11.67 -18.25
CA LEU A 464 -16.87 -11.18 -17.13
C LEU A 464 -17.00 -12.19 -15.97
N GLY A 465 -16.92 -13.48 -16.26
CA GLY A 465 -16.91 -14.54 -15.25
C GLY A 465 -15.54 -14.77 -14.60
N HIS A 466 -14.50 -14.16 -15.15
CA HIS A 466 -13.14 -14.27 -14.60
C HIS A 466 -13.03 -13.50 -13.25
N PRO A 467 -12.32 -14.05 -12.26
CA PRO A 467 -12.17 -13.40 -10.96
C PRO A 467 -11.69 -11.95 -11.01
N ASN A 468 -10.77 -11.65 -11.94
CA ASN A 468 -10.16 -10.33 -12.10
C ASN A 468 -11.05 -9.31 -12.85
N ALA A 469 -12.19 -9.74 -13.41
CA ALA A 469 -13.23 -8.85 -13.97
C ALA A 469 -14.50 -8.83 -13.10
N ALA A 470 -14.49 -9.56 -11.97
CA ALA A 470 -15.63 -9.63 -11.07
C ALA A 470 -15.91 -8.28 -10.40
N ASP A 471 -17.15 -8.08 -9.96
CA ASP A 471 -17.49 -6.96 -9.09
C ASP A 471 -16.84 -7.19 -7.70
N PRO A 472 -15.87 -6.38 -7.26
CA PRO A 472 -15.22 -6.52 -5.97
C PRO A 472 -16.09 -6.05 -4.79
N ALA A 473 -17.38 -5.75 -4.97
CA ALA A 473 -18.27 -5.31 -3.91
C ALA A 473 -18.31 -6.28 -2.71
N TRP A 474 -18.06 -7.58 -2.91
CA TRP A 474 -17.91 -8.53 -1.80
C TRP A 474 -16.77 -8.10 -0.83
N ILE A 475 -15.70 -7.52 -1.34
CA ILE A 475 -14.56 -6.99 -0.59
C ILE A 475 -14.86 -5.56 -0.12
N THR A 476 -15.13 -4.66 -1.06
CA THR A 476 -15.15 -3.21 -0.82
C THR A 476 -16.35 -2.72 -0.01
N ASP A 477 -17.47 -3.46 0.03
CA ASP A 477 -18.60 -3.12 0.89
C ASP A 477 -18.35 -3.46 2.38
N GLN A 478 -17.26 -4.15 2.71
CA GLN A 478 -16.82 -4.36 4.09
C GLN A 478 -16.03 -3.15 4.64
N PHE A 479 -15.61 -2.26 3.76
CA PHE A 479 -14.87 -1.05 4.11
C PHE A 479 -15.80 0.16 4.20
N ASP A 480 -15.57 1.02 5.20
CA ASP A 480 -16.17 2.35 5.22
C ASP A 480 -15.54 3.18 4.11
N ARG A 481 -16.34 3.58 3.11
CA ARG A 481 -15.86 4.35 1.95
C ARG A 481 -16.13 5.85 2.06
N TYR A 482 -17.11 6.25 2.87
CA TYR A 482 -17.59 7.62 2.94
C TYR A 482 -17.62 8.18 4.37
N VAL A 483 -16.97 7.52 5.31
CA VAL A 483 -16.84 8.00 6.69
C VAL A 483 -16.11 9.36 6.71
N GLY A 484 -16.52 10.25 7.60
CA GLY A 484 -15.98 11.61 7.66
C GLY A 484 -16.55 12.59 6.62
N GLY A 485 -17.23 12.12 5.56
CA GLY A 485 -17.99 12.94 4.61
C GLY A 485 -17.15 13.72 3.60
N ASN A 486 -15.85 13.43 3.47
CA ASN A 486 -14.94 14.10 2.53
C ASN A 486 -14.63 13.28 1.27
N THR A 487 -15.06 12.02 1.21
CA THR A 487 -14.92 11.19 0.02
C THR A 487 -15.91 11.64 -1.04
N ALA A 488 -15.41 12.14 -2.17
CA ALA A 488 -16.20 12.53 -3.32
C ALA A 488 -16.42 11.37 -4.29
N PHE A 489 -15.38 10.53 -4.48
CA PHE A 489 -15.41 9.25 -5.20
C PHE A 489 -14.68 8.17 -4.42
N ALA A 490 -15.19 6.95 -4.47
CA ALA A 490 -14.55 5.72 -4.06
C ALA A 490 -14.91 4.64 -5.08
N TYR A 491 -14.38 3.42 -4.91
CA TYR A 491 -14.76 2.30 -5.75
C TYR A 491 -16.30 2.30 -6.03
N PRO A 492 -16.77 2.08 -7.27
CA PRO A 492 -16.05 1.56 -8.44
C PRO A 492 -15.58 2.64 -9.45
N GLU A 493 -15.23 3.83 -9.02
CA GLU A 493 -14.63 4.83 -9.89
C GLU A 493 -13.14 4.50 -10.15
N ASP A 494 -12.56 5.00 -11.25
CA ASP A 494 -11.17 4.72 -11.65
C ASP A 494 -10.14 5.20 -10.61
N ALA A 495 -10.47 6.26 -9.87
CA ALA A 495 -9.66 6.73 -8.75
C ALA A 495 -10.53 7.18 -7.58
N GLY A 496 -10.03 7.00 -6.37
CA GLY A 496 -10.61 7.60 -5.17
C GLY A 496 -10.38 9.10 -5.14
N VAL A 497 -11.41 9.90 -4.80
CA VAL A 497 -11.33 11.36 -4.75
C VAL A 497 -11.74 11.88 -3.39
N LEU A 498 -10.88 12.70 -2.80
CA LEU A 498 -11.06 13.33 -1.49
C LEU A 498 -11.10 14.85 -1.58
N ARG A 499 -12.02 15.46 -0.86
CA ARG A 499 -11.99 16.91 -0.58
C ARG A 499 -11.06 17.15 0.62
N ILE A 500 -10.08 18.01 0.46
CA ILE A 500 -9.12 18.39 1.51
C ILE A 500 -9.57 19.66 2.24
N ASP A 501 -10.11 20.65 1.51
CA ASP A 501 -10.59 21.89 2.10
C ASP A 501 -12.06 22.14 1.72
N GLU A 502 -12.92 22.33 2.73
CA GLU A 502 -14.35 22.53 2.51
C GLU A 502 -14.68 23.90 1.93
N THR A 503 -13.83 24.90 2.14
CA THR A 503 -14.09 26.28 1.72
C THR A 503 -13.70 26.49 0.26
N THR A 504 -12.50 26.05 -0.11
CA THR A 504 -11.96 26.19 -1.47
C THR A 504 -12.33 25.02 -2.37
N ARG A 505 -12.77 23.90 -1.79
CA ARG A 505 -13.06 22.62 -2.45
C ARG A 505 -11.82 21.96 -3.07
N LEU A 506 -10.63 22.40 -2.63
CA LEU A 506 -9.38 21.75 -2.99
C LEU A 506 -9.43 20.27 -2.61
N GLY A 507 -8.91 19.41 -3.49
CA GLY A 507 -8.91 18.00 -3.25
C GLY A 507 -7.82 17.23 -3.98
N VAL A 508 -7.82 15.93 -3.75
CA VAL A 508 -6.88 14.99 -4.37
C VAL A 508 -7.60 13.77 -4.94
N ALA A 509 -6.98 13.15 -5.94
CA ALA A 509 -7.37 11.85 -6.48
C ALA A 509 -6.22 10.87 -6.29
N LEU A 510 -6.53 9.60 -6.06
CA LEU A 510 -5.53 8.52 -5.94
C LEU A 510 -5.99 7.28 -6.70
N SER A 511 -5.07 6.67 -7.44
CA SER A 511 -5.19 5.32 -8.00
C SER A 511 -3.96 4.50 -7.64
N MET A 512 -4.10 3.18 -7.61
CA MET A 512 -3.00 2.25 -7.35
C MET A 512 -3.19 1.01 -8.21
N ASP A 513 -2.23 0.73 -9.10
CA ASP A 513 -2.35 -0.26 -10.14
C ASP A 513 -1.09 -1.12 -10.27
N ALA A 514 -1.25 -2.39 -10.69
CA ALA A 514 -0.18 -3.31 -11.02
C ALA A 514 -0.70 -4.49 -11.84
N ASN A 515 0.04 -4.91 -12.86
CA ASN A 515 -0.25 -6.12 -13.62
C ASN A 515 0.96 -7.06 -13.67
N GLY A 516 0.97 -8.10 -12.81
CA GLY A 516 2.06 -9.07 -12.73
C GLY A 516 2.24 -9.90 -14.01
N ARG A 517 1.18 -10.12 -14.79
CA ARG A 517 1.24 -10.84 -16.07
C ARG A 517 2.06 -10.04 -17.10
N TYR A 518 1.82 -8.75 -17.21
CA TYR A 518 2.61 -7.86 -18.06
C TYR A 518 4.08 -7.79 -17.62
N ALA A 519 4.31 -7.65 -16.32
CA ALA A 519 5.67 -7.59 -15.80
C ALA A 519 6.43 -8.92 -15.93
N GLN A 520 5.73 -10.06 -15.97
CA GLN A 520 6.32 -11.36 -16.28
C GLN A 520 6.77 -11.46 -17.73
N LEU A 521 6.02 -10.87 -18.66
CA LEU A 521 6.36 -10.83 -20.08
C LEU A 521 7.55 -9.88 -20.36
N ASP A 522 7.51 -8.69 -19.76
CA ASP A 522 8.59 -7.69 -19.82
C ASP A 522 8.54 -6.78 -18.59
N PRO A 523 9.47 -6.94 -17.63
CA PRO A 523 9.41 -6.20 -16.36
C PRO A 523 9.52 -4.68 -16.52
N ARG A 524 10.30 -4.21 -17.53
CA ARG A 524 10.44 -2.80 -17.83
C ARG A 524 9.14 -2.19 -18.33
N THR A 525 8.53 -2.83 -19.31
CA THR A 525 7.25 -2.39 -19.87
C THR A 525 6.12 -2.58 -18.86
N GLY A 526 6.10 -3.67 -18.09
CA GLY A 526 5.09 -3.90 -17.05
C GLY A 526 5.07 -2.80 -15.98
N ALA A 527 6.23 -2.33 -15.53
CA ALA A 527 6.30 -1.20 -14.59
C ALA A 527 5.83 0.13 -15.22
N ARG A 528 6.12 0.35 -16.50
CA ARG A 528 5.62 1.51 -17.26
C ARG A 528 4.13 1.47 -17.48
N LEU A 529 3.56 0.26 -17.67
CA LEU A 529 2.11 0.04 -17.81
C LEU A 529 1.37 0.36 -16.51
N ALA A 530 1.84 -0.14 -15.38
CA ALA A 530 1.27 0.19 -14.08
C ALA A 530 1.28 1.71 -13.81
N LEU A 531 2.38 2.39 -14.16
CA LEU A 531 2.46 3.85 -14.08
C LEU A 531 1.47 4.56 -15.03
N ALA A 532 1.36 4.09 -16.29
CA ALA A 532 0.46 4.68 -17.28
C ALA A 532 -1.01 4.54 -16.87
N GLU A 533 -1.38 3.38 -16.34
CA GLU A 533 -2.73 3.09 -15.87
C GLU A 533 -3.11 3.95 -14.66
N ALA A 534 -2.28 3.93 -13.59
CA ALA A 534 -2.52 4.78 -12.42
C ALA A 534 -2.60 6.28 -12.79
N TYR A 535 -1.74 6.74 -13.71
CA TYR A 535 -1.76 8.10 -14.21
C TYR A 535 -3.07 8.43 -14.96
N ARG A 536 -3.53 7.51 -15.82
CA ARG A 536 -4.76 7.64 -16.61
C ARG A 536 -5.99 7.59 -15.72
N ASN A 537 -6.04 6.68 -14.75
CA ASN A 537 -7.14 6.55 -13.78
C ASN A 537 -7.36 7.84 -12.97
N VAL A 538 -6.27 8.48 -12.55
CA VAL A 538 -6.35 9.80 -11.92
C VAL A 538 -6.89 10.84 -12.91
N ALA A 539 -6.43 10.83 -14.16
CA ALA A 539 -6.82 11.82 -15.17
C ALA A 539 -8.28 11.68 -15.63
N THR A 540 -8.87 10.47 -15.66
CA THR A 540 -10.29 10.24 -16.00
C THR A 540 -11.23 10.96 -15.05
N THR A 541 -10.87 11.07 -13.78
CA THR A 541 -11.65 11.84 -12.80
C THR A 541 -11.62 13.35 -13.04
N GLY A 542 -10.70 13.86 -13.87
CA GLY A 542 -10.44 15.28 -14.10
C GLY A 542 -9.31 15.88 -13.27
N ALA A 543 -8.69 15.09 -12.40
CA ALA A 543 -7.54 15.52 -11.58
C ALA A 543 -6.25 15.66 -12.42
N GLU A 544 -5.32 16.48 -11.93
CA GLU A 544 -3.97 16.62 -12.48
C GLU A 544 -3.02 15.66 -11.75
N PRO A 545 -2.50 14.59 -12.39
CA PRO A 545 -1.52 13.70 -11.76
C PRO A 545 -0.25 14.45 -11.37
N MET A 546 0.27 14.24 -10.16
CA MET A 546 1.37 15.03 -9.60
C MET A 546 2.56 14.23 -9.11
N ALA A 547 2.35 13.06 -8.53
CA ALA A 547 3.41 12.30 -7.88
C ALA A 547 3.10 10.80 -7.78
N VAL A 548 4.15 10.05 -7.50
CA VAL A 548 4.15 8.58 -7.44
C VAL A 548 4.65 8.08 -6.08
N SER A 549 4.02 7.04 -5.55
CA SER A 549 4.58 6.15 -4.54
C SER A 549 4.54 4.73 -5.08
N ASP A 550 5.58 3.93 -4.83
CA ASP A 550 5.65 2.57 -5.36
C ASP A 550 5.81 1.49 -4.28
N CYS A 551 5.38 0.27 -4.59
CA CYS A 551 5.67 -0.92 -3.81
C CYS A 551 6.13 -2.04 -4.73
N LEU A 552 7.43 -2.34 -4.70
CA LEU A 552 8.07 -3.22 -5.65
C LEU A 552 8.16 -4.64 -5.07
N ASN A 553 7.27 -5.52 -5.53
CA ASN A 553 7.15 -6.89 -5.01
C ASN A 553 7.83 -7.90 -5.96
N PHE A 554 8.87 -8.59 -5.48
CA PHE A 554 9.71 -9.51 -6.26
C PHE A 554 10.09 -10.75 -5.44
N GLY A 555 10.56 -11.79 -6.11
CA GLY A 555 11.14 -12.97 -5.50
C GLY A 555 12.45 -12.70 -4.75
N SER A 556 13.28 -13.74 -4.52
CA SER A 556 14.54 -13.60 -3.79
C SER A 556 15.57 -12.76 -4.56
N PRO A 557 16.20 -11.75 -3.92
CA PRO A 557 17.28 -10.97 -4.54
C PRO A 557 18.59 -11.77 -4.68
N GLU A 558 18.64 -12.99 -4.17
CA GLU A 558 19.76 -13.90 -4.36
C GLU A 558 19.69 -14.63 -5.71
N ASN A 559 18.50 -14.63 -6.36
CA ASN A 559 18.33 -15.12 -7.72
C ASN A 559 18.73 -14.04 -8.73
N PRO A 560 19.77 -14.27 -9.58
CA PRO A 560 20.22 -13.27 -10.55
C PRO A 560 19.16 -12.87 -11.59
N GLU A 561 18.24 -13.77 -11.94
CA GLU A 561 17.16 -13.51 -12.89
C GLU A 561 16.10 -12.58 -12.26
N VAL A 562 15.77 -12.78 -10.99
CA VAL A 562 14.88 -11.88 -10.24
C VAL A 562 15.51 -10.48 -10.14
N MET A 563 16.82 -10.39 -9.87
CA MET A 563 17.51 -9.10 -9.83
C MET A 563 17.56 -8.41 -11.19
N TRP A 564 17.60 -9.17 -12.29
CA TRP A 564 17.43 -8.59 -13.63
C TRP A 564 16.03 -8.01 -13.79
N GLN A 565 14.99 -8.77 -13.45
CA GLN A 565 13.59 -8.30 -13.52
C GLN A 565 13.40 -7.03 -12.68
N PHE A 566 13.90 -7.02 -11.44
CA PHE A 566 13.86 -5.87 -10.55
C PHE A 566 14.57 -4.64 -11.16
N SER A 567 15.79 -4.82 -11.69
CA SER A 567 16.54 -3.72 -12.30
C SER A 567 15.81 -3.10 -13.49
N GLN A 568 15.17 -3.93 -14.33
CA GLN A 568 14.40 -3.49 -15.49
C GLN A 568 13.13 -2.74 -15.06
N ALA A 569 12.40 -3.24 -14.06
CA ALA A 569 11.21 -2.58 -13.55
C ALA A 569 11.52 -1.19 -12.96
N VAL A 570 12.57 -1.08 -12.12
CA VAL A 570 13.00 0.22 -11.55
C VAL A 570 13.44 1.19 -12.64
N GLU A 571 14.19 0.70 -13.65
CA GLU A 571 14.59 1.53 -14.78
C GLU A 571 13.40 2.04 -15.59
N GLY A 572 12.43 1.15 -15.87
CA GLY A 572 11.19 1.49 -16.58
C GLY A 572 10.35 2.52 -15.84
N LEU A 573 10.16 2.34 -14.53
CA LEU A 573 9.41 3.28 -13.69
C LEU A 573 10.11 4.65 -13.61
N ALA A 574 11.43 4.67 -13.38
CA ALA A 574 12.18 5.92 -13.27
C ALA A 574 12.20 6.73 -14.59
N ASP A 575 12.31 6.04 -15.73
CA ASP A 575 12.22 6.66 -17.05
C ASP A 575 10.81 7.19 -17.31
N GLY A 576 9.76 6.41 -16.98
CA GLY A 576 8.38 6.83 -17.13
C GLY A 576 8.03 8.05 -16.29
N CYS A 577 8.45 8.09 -15.03
CA CYS A 577 8.27 9.24 -14.15
C CYS A 577 8.96 10.50 -14.71
N LEU A 578 10.15 10.35 -15.29
CA LEU A 578 10.86 11.47 -15.94
C LEU A 578 10.10 11.95 -17.19
N GLU A 579 9.61 11.03 -18.04
CA GLU A 579 8.82 11.36 -19.23
C GLU A 579 7.53 12.11 -18.87
N LEU A 580 6.78 11.62 -17.86
CA LEU A 580 5.57 12.26 -17.35
C LEU A 580 5.85 13.54 -16.53
N SER A 581 7.09 13.73 -16.09
CA SER A 581 7.49 14.82 -15.17
C SER A 581 6.77 14.80 -13.82
N ILE A 582 6.54 13.61 -13.26
CA ILE A 582 6.00 13.40 -11.92
C ILE A 582 7.03 12.63 -11.05
N PRO A 583 7.35 13.11 -9.82
CA PRO A 583 8.38 12.49 -8.98
C PRO A 583 7.87 11.23 -8.26
N VAL A 584 8.78 10.28 -8.04
CA VAL A 584 8.60 9.30 -6.96
C VAL A 584 8.95 9.97 -5.65
N THR A 585 8.02 9.99 -4.71
CA THR A 585 8.15 10.67 -3.42
C THR A 585 8.53 9.75 -2.28
N GLY A 586 8.26 8.46 -2.43
CA GLY A 586 8.53 7.42 -1.46
C GLY A 586 8.03 6.08 -1.98
N GLY A 587 8.24 5.04 -1.22
CA GLY A 587 7.79 3.69 -1.57
C GLY A 587 8.48 2.62 -0.73
N ASN A 588 8.28 1.36 -1.13
CA ASN A 588 8.77 0.19 -0.44
C ASN A 588 9.28 -0.86 -1.43
N VAL A 589 10.20 -1.71 -1.00
CA VAL A 589 10.61 -2.91 -1.74
C VAL A 589 10.34 -4.14 -0.89
N SER A 590 9.57 -5.06 -1.44
CA SER A 590 9.30 -6.37 -0.86
C SER A 590 9.98 -7.45 -1.69
N PHE A 591 11.02 -8.06 -1.13
CA PHE A 591 11.69 -9.23 -1.69
C PHE A 591 11.24 -10.53 -1.02
N TYR A 592 11.78 -11.65 -1.51
CA TYR A 592 11.52 -13.01 -1.02
C TYR A 592 10.06 -13.48 -1.16
N ASN A 593 9.26 -12.83 -2.02
CA ASN A 593 7.92 -13.31 -2.35
C ASN A 593 8.06 -14.51 -3.30
N GLN A 594 8.28 -15.71 -2.74
CA GLN A 594 8.45 -16.95 -3.49
C GLN A 594 8.14 -18.19 -2.63
N THR A 595 7.83 -19.30 -3.29
CA THR A 595 7.64 -20.62 -2.66
C THR A 595 8.75 -21.55 -3.12
N GLY A 596 9.62 -21.95 -2.20
CA GLY A 596 10.87 -22.64 -2.55
C GLY A 596 11.68 -21.80 -3.54
N ASP A 597 11.98 -22.35 -4.72
CA ASP A 597 12.72 -21.66 -5.77
C ASP A 597 11.82 -20.93 -6.81
N THR A 598 10.50 -20.96 -6.64
CA THR A 598 9.55 -20.37 -7.59
C THR A 598 9.13 -18.98 -7.12
N PRO A 599 9.62 -17.90 -7.77
CA PRO A 599 9.21 -16.54 -7.45
C PRO A 599 7.78 -16.25 -7.94
N ILE A 600 7.12 -15.26 -7.32
CA ILE A 600 5.92 -14.65 -7.88
C ILE A 600 6.23 -13.97 -9.21
N HIS A 601 5.22 -13.66 -10.01
CA HIS A 601 5.39 -12.71 -11.11
C HIS A 601 5.91 -11.36 -10.54
N PRO A 602 6.84 -10.68 -11.22
CA PRO A 602 7.23 -9.32 -10.84
C PRO A 602 5.99 -8.44 -10.71
N THR A 603 5.81 -7.80 -9.56
CA THR A 603 4.60 -7.00 -9.32
C THR A 603 4.98 -5.62 -8.80
N PRO A 604 5.42 -4.70 -9.71
CA PRO A 604 5.65 -3.31 -9.36
C PRO A 604 4.30 -2.60 -9.20
N THR A 605 3.84 -2.45 -7.97
CA THR A 605 2.63 -1.68 -7.63
C THR A 605 2.97 -0.19 -7.64
N VAL A 606 2.17 0.59 -8.36
CA VAL A 606 2.38 2.03 -8.56
C VAL A 606 1.13 2.79 -8.14
N ALA A 607 1.28 3.71 -7.19
CA ALA A 607 0.22 4.63 -6.80
C ALA A 607 0.50 6.02 -7.35
N VAL A 608 -0.50 6.66 -7.95
CA VAL A 608 -0.44 8.04 -8.45
C VAL A 608 -1.39 8.92 -7.66
N LEU A 609 -0.87 10.04 -7.17
CA LEU A 609 -1.66 11.11 -6.55
C LEU A 609 -1.81 12.25 -7.56
N GLY A 610 -3.05 12.75 -7.67
CA GLY A 610 -3.37 13.94 -8.45
C GLY A 610 -4.12 15.00 -7.63
N ARG A 611 -4.19 16.22 -8.16
CA ARG A 611 -4.80 17.38 -7.52
C ARG A 611 -6.05 17.85 -8.25
N PHE A 612 -7.04 18.29 -7.49
CA PHE A 612 -8.16 19.10 -7.93
C PHE A 612 -8.06 20.53 -7.38
N GLU A 613 -8.29 21.52 -8.22
CA GLU A 613 -8.58 22.89 -7.75
C GLU A 613 -10.00 22.99 -7.16
N ASP A 614 -10.93 22.21 -7.69
CA ASP A 614 -12.32 22.09 -7.21
C ASP A 614 -12.84 20.67 -7.48
N VAL A 615 -13.07 19.88 -6.43
CA VAL A 615 -13.57 18.49 -6.53
C VAL A 615 -14.99 18.38 -7.10
N ASP A 616 -15.76 19.47 -7.15
CA ASP A 616 -17.10 19.44 -7.74
C ASP A 616 -17.05 19.33 -9.27
N LEU A 617 -15.87 19.57 -9.87
CA LEU A 617 -15.63 19.39 -11.31
C LEU A 617 -15.26 17.95 -11.70
N ARG A 618 -15.27 17.01 -10.76
CA ARG A 618 -14.93 15.62 -11.01
C ARG A 618 -15.89 14.95 -12.00
N VAL A 619 -15.38 13.99 -12.75
CA VAL A 619 -16.10 13.20 -13.76
C VAL A 619 -16.21 11.76 -13.32
N ALA A 620 -17.40 11.17 -13.36
CA ALA A 620 -17.65 9.77 -12.98
C ALA A 620 -17.34 8.78 -14.13
N GLY A 621 -17.07 7.52 -13.80
CA GLY A 621 -16.77 6.48 -14.77
C GLY A 621 -17.97 5.92 -15.54
N GLY A 622 -19.18 5.96 -14.97
CA GLY A 622 -20.39 5.37 -15.59
C GLY A 622 -21.32 6.37 -16.27
N TRP A 623 -22.16 5.87 -17.15
CA TRP A 623 -23.10 6.72 -17.88
C TRP A 623 -24.27 7.14 -17.02
N GLN A 624 -24.48 8.49 -16.89
CA GLN A 624 -25.49 9.08 -16.03
C GLN A 624 -26.78 9.45 -16.75
N ASP A 625 -26.70 9.70 -18.08
CA ASP A 625 -27.80 10.18 -18.90
C ASP A 625 -27.92 9.41 -20.21
N GLU A 626 -29.16 9.21 -20.68
CA GLU A 626 -29.42 8.70 -22.01
C GLU A 626 -29.27 9.78 -23.08
N GLY A 627 -28.87 9.37 -24.29
CA GLY A 627 -28.79 10.23 -25.46
C GLY A 627 -27.46 10.93 -25.66
N ASN A 628 -26.50 10.74 -24.77
CA ASN A 628 -25.14 11.27 -24.93
C ASN A 628 -24.38 10.50 -26.01
N ASN A 629 -23.49 11.20 -26.73
CA ASN A 629 -22.58 10.55 -27.67
C ASN A 629 -21.45 9.86 -26.92
N ILE A 630 -21.11 8.62 -27.31
CA ILE A 630 -19.99 7.86 -26.76
C ILE A 630 -18.81 8.00 -27.72
N TYR A 631 -17.69 8.45 -27.19
CA TYR A 631 -16.42 8.56 -27.91
C TYR A 631 -15.37 7.64 -27.34
N LEU A 632 -14.61 7.00 -28.22
CA LEU A 632 -13.32 6.37 -27.91
C LEU A 632 -12.22 7.39 -28.21
N LEU A 633 -11.46 7.73 -27.20
CA LEU A 633 -10.22 8.50 -27.28
C LEU A 633 -9.05 7.53 -27.42
N GLY A 634 -8.04 7.87 -28.23
CA GLY A 634 -6.89 7.01 -28.47
C GLY A 634 -7.04 6.08 -29.68
N VAL A 635 -6.15 5.11 -29.83
CA VAL A 635 -6.03 4.19 -30.97
C VAL A 635 -5.97 2.75 -30.48
N THR A 636 -6.76 1.86 -31.07
CA THR A 636 -6.71 0.41 -30.80
C THR A 636 -5.67 -0.23 -31.71
N ARG A 637 -4.77 -1.04 -31.10
CA ARG A 637 -3.76 -1.82 -31.80
C ARG A 637 -4.01 -3.31 -31.56
N GLU A 638 -3.34 -4.17 -32.30
CA GLU A 638 -3.40 -5.62 -32.10
C GLU A 638 -2.48 -5.99 -30.93
N GLU A 639 -2.97 -5.78 -29.70
CA GLU A 639 -2.26 -5.97 -28.42
C GLU A 639 -3.12 -6.83 -27.50
N LEU A 640 -3.05 -8.16 -27.70
CA LEU A 640 -3.80 -9.18 -26.95
C LEU A 640 -2.91 -10.00 -26.01
N SER A 641 -1.59 -9.88 -26.14
CA SER A 641 -0.63 -10.64 -25.35
C SER A 641 -0.61 -10.20 -23.89
N GLY A 642 -0.75 -11.17 -22.97
CA GLY A 642 -0.86 -10.92 -21.53
C GLY A 642 -2.23 -10.43 -21.07
N SER A 643 -3.17 -10.18 -22.00
CA SER A 643 -4.50 -9.64 -21.70
C SER A 643 -5.37 -10.59 -20.88
N LEU A 644 -6.38 -10.03 -20.23
CA LEU A 644 -7.42 -10.79 -19.54
C LEU A 644 -8.22 -11.69 -20.51
N TRP A 645 -8.40 -11.26 -21.77
CA TRP A 645 -9.00 -12.10 -22.79
C TRP A 645 -8.17 -13.36 -23.09
N ALA A 646 -6.84 -13.20 -23.23
CA ALA A 646 -5.94 -14.34 -23.47
C ALA A 646 -5.96 -15.33 -22.30
N ASP A 647 -6.08 -14.83 -21.10
CA ASP A 647 -6.22 -15.63 -19.88
C ASP A 647 -7.60 -16.34 -19.81
N ALA A 648 -8.67 -15.56 -19.78
CA ALA A 648 -10.03 -16.06 -19.53
C ALA A 648 -10.56 -16.99 -20.62
N VAL A 649 -10.14 -16.79 -21.87
CA VAL A 649 -10.63 -17.58 -23.02
C VAL A 649 -9.69 -18.71 -23.38
N HIS A 650 -8.38 -18.56 -23.18
CA HIS A 650 -7.37 -19.48 -23.69
C HIS A 650 -6.39 -20.02 -22.64
N ASP A 651 -6.47 -19.58 -21.35
CA ASP A 651 -5.50 -19.92 -20.30
C ASP A 651 -4.05 -19.69 -20.78
N HIS A 652 -3.82 -18.52 -21.41
CA HIS A 652 -2.57 -18.21 -22.12
C HIS A 652 -1.85 -17.03 -21.49
N LEU A 653 -0.55 -17.20 -21.27
CA LEU A 653 0.38 -16.15 -20.92
C LEU A 653 1.59 -16.22 -21.87
N GLY A 654 1.77 -15.22 -22.71
CA GLY A 654 2.88 -15.14 -23.67
C GLY A 654 2.77 -13.90 -24.54
N GLY A 655 3.82 -13.64 -25.33
CA GLY A 655 3.94 -12.49 -26.21
C GLY A 655 4.54 -11.26 -25.50
N MET A 656 4.40 -10.11 -26.12
CA MET A 656 4.84 -8.83 -25.57
C MET A 656 3.66 -8.09 -24.95
N PRO A 657 3.82 -7.46 -23.78
CA PRO A 657 2.76 -6.63 -23.23
C PRO A 657 2.48 -5.41 -24.13
N PRO A 658 1.34 -4.72 -23.96
CA PRO A 658 1.02 -3.52 -24.72
C PRO A 658 2.11 -2.45 -24.68
N ALA A 659 2.26 -1.70 -25.77
CA ALA A 659 3.24 -0.62 -25.84
C ALA A 659 2.77 0.62 -25.06
N VAL A 660 3.69 1.26 -24.33
CA VAL A 660 3.43 2.50 -23.60
C VAL A 660 3.88 3.71 -24.39
N ASP A 661 3.00 4.70 -24.51
CA ASP A 661 3.23 6.00 -25.14
C ASP A 661 2.85 7.13 -24.17
N PHE A 662 3.81 7.62 -23.41
CA PHE A 662 3.53 8.67 -22.42
C PHE A 662 3.21 10.05 -23.04
N GLU A 663 3.59 10.32 -24.29
CA GLU A 663 3.12 11.52 -24.99
C GLU A 663 1.61 11.45 -25.24
N ALA A 664 1.12 10.27 -25.62
CA ALA A 664 -0.31 10.02 -25.80
C ALA A 664 -1.07 10.09 -24.46
N GLU A 665 -0.52 9.52 -23.38
CA GLU A 665 -1.12 9.61 -22.02
C GLU A 665 -1.21 11.08 -21.55
N MET A 666 -0.17 11.88 -21.73
CA MET A 666 -0.19 13.31 -21.37
C MET A 666 -1.19 14.11 -22.20
N ALA A 667 -1.29 13.83 -23.50
CA ALA A 667 -2.27 14.47 -24.38
C ALA A 667 -3.71 14.13 -23.95
N LEU A 668 -3.95 12.86 -23.63
CA LEU A 668 -5.23 12.35 -23.12
C LEU A 668 -5.59 13.04 -21.78
N ALA A 669 -4.70 13.02 -20.81
CA ALA A 669 -4.91 13.67 -19.51
C ALA A 669 -5.20 15.18 -19.65
N SER A 670 -4.47 15.89 -20.52
CA SER A 670 -4.71 17.31 -20.79
C SER A 670 -6.11 17.59 -21.37
N VAL A 671 -6.63 16.70 -22.23
CA VAL A 671 -8.01 16.81 -22.75
C VAL A 671 -9.01 16.57 -21.61
N LEU A 672 -8.85 15.49 -20.85
CA LEU A 672 -9.77 15.11 -19.77
C LEU A 672 -9.88 16.20 -18.69
N GLN A 673 -8.75 16.73 -18.23
CA GLN A 673 -8.72 17.84 -17.27
C GLN A 673 -9.40 19.10 -17.79
N SER A 674 -9.12 19.48 -19.05
CA SER A 674 -9.74 20.68 -19.65
C SER A 674 -11.24 20.47 -19.85
N ALA A 675 -11.66 19.30 -20.31
CA ALA A 675 -13.05 18.96 -20.52
C ALA A 675 -13.85 18.88 -19.22
N SER A 676 -13.23 18.36 -18.14
CA SER A 676 -13.79 18.38 -16.79
C SER A 676 -14.00 19.82 -16.30
N LYS A 677 -12.97 20.67 -16.37
CA LYS A 677 -13.04 22.09 -15.96
C LYS A 677 -14.09 22.89 -16.73
N GLU A 678 -14.35 22.54 -17.99
CA GLU A 678 -15.37 23.16 -18.83
C GLU A 678 -16.75 22.51 -18.75
N GLY A 679 -16.90 21.41 -17.98
CA GLY A 679 -18.16 20.66 -17.82
C GLY A 679 -18.66 20.01 -19.12
N LEU A 680 -17.75 19.53 -19.97
CA LEU A 680 -18.08 18.95 -21.29
C LEU A 680 -18.36 17.46 -21.26
N LEU A 681 -18.01 16.77 -20.15
CA LEU A 681 -18.13 15.33 -20.01
C LEU A 681 -19.23 14.97 -19.01
N SER A 682 -20.08 14.01 -19.36
CA SER A 682 -20.97 13.34 -18.42
C SER A 682 -20.28 12.14 -17.75
N SER A 683 -19.35 11.48 -18.46
CA SER A 683 -18.53 10.41 -17.88
C SER A 683 -17.21 10.26 -18.63
N ALA A 684 -16.23 9.67 -17.94
CA ALA A 684 -14.95 9.22 -18.51
C ALA A 684 -14.50 7.95 -17.77
N HIS A 685 -14.07 6.94 -18.50
CA HIS A 685 -13.61 5.66 -17.95
C HIS A 685 -12.47 5.11 -18.80
N ASP A 686 -11.40 4.65 -18.16
CA ASP A 686 -10.23 4.15 -18.86
C ASP A 686 -10.49 2.79 -19.55
N LEU A 687 -9.58 2.40 -20.44
CA LEU A 687 -9.53 1.07 -21.00
C LEU A 687 -8.24 0.38 -20.53
N SER A 688 -8.39 -0.57 -19.65
CA SER A 688 -7.34 -1.44 -19.11
C SER A 688 -7.69 -2.91 -19.38
N GLU A 689 -7.70 -3.76 -18.35
CA GLU A 689 -8.02 -5.18 -18.49
C GLU A 689 -9.38 -5.41 -19.16
N GLY A 690 -9.40 -6.41 -20.04
CA GLY A 690 -10.59 -6.74 -20.84
C GLY A 690 -10.95 -5.72 -21.92
N GLY A 691 -10.18 -4.65 -22.06
CA GLY A 691 -10.24 -3.66 -23.12
C GLY A 691 -11.58 -2.93 -23.23
N LEU A 692 -11.98 -2.58 -24.45
CA LEU A 692 -13.24 -1.85 -24.70
C LEU A 692 -14.47 -2.63 -24.23
N ALA A 693 -14.44 -3.97 -24.31
CA ALA A 693 -15.58 -4.79 -23.93
C ALA A 693 -15.92 -4.67 -22.44
N LEU A 694 -14.91 -4.77 -21.57
CA LEU A 694 -15.10 -4.63 -20.11
C LEU A 694 -15.45 -3.18 -19.75
N ALA A 695 -14.75 -2.18 -20.27
CA ALA A 695 -15.03 -0.78 -20.03
C ALA A 695 -16.46 -0.36 -20.40
N LEU A 696 -17.00 -0.87 -21.52
CA LEU A 696 -18.40 -0.67 -21.90
C LEU A 696 -19.39 -1.28 -20.88
N VAL A 697 -19.07 -2.49 -20.40
CA VAL A 697 -19.90 -3.16 -19.38
C VAL A 697 -19.88 -2.38 -18.08
N GLU A 698 -18.72 -1.96 -17.60
CA GLU A 698 -18.57 -1.20 -16.35
C GLU A 698 -19.31 0.12 -16.38
N SER A 699 -19.17 0.85 -17.50
CA SER A 699 -19.92 2.09 -17.72
C SER A 699 -21.44 1.89 -17.74
N CYS A 700 -21.93 0.75 -18.31
CA CYS A 700 -23.37 0.41 -18.29
C CYS A 700 -23.87 0.06 -16.90
N VAL A 701 -23.15 -0.81 -16.18
CA VAL A 701 -23.65 -1.38 -14.91
C VAL A 701 -23.62 -0.35 -13.77
N ARG A 702 -22.76 0.64 -13.86
CA ARG A 702 -22.56 1.66 -12.83
C ARG A 702 -23.84 2.38 -12.43
N PHE A 703 -24.63 2.80 -13.40
CA PHE A 703 -25.92 3.49 -13.18
C PHE A 703 -27.10 2.83 -13.90
N GLY A 704 -26.88 1.68 -14.52
CA GLY A 704 -27.95 0.88 -15.15
C GLY A 704 -28.41 1.40 -16.50
N ILE A 705 -27.60 2.21 -17.19
CA ILE A 705 -27.91 2.77 -18.51
C ILE A 705 -27.16 1.97 -19.58
N GLY A 706 -27.88 1.50 -20.60
CA GLY A 706 -27.32 0.76 -21.74
C GLY A 706 -26.65 1.64 -22.77
N ALA A 707 -26.18 0.98 -23.84
CA ALA A 707 -25.54 1.67 -24.96
C ALA A 707 -25.78 0.95 -26.30
N ARG A 708 -25.78 1.72 -27.38
CA ARG A 708 -25.67 1.20 -28.76
C ARG A 708 -24.33 1.57 -29.35
N ILE A 709 -23.53 0.56 -29.65
CA ILE A 709 -22.14 0.68 -30.11
C ILE A 709 -22.04 0.23 -31.54
N VAL A 710 -21.30 0.98 -32.38
CA VAL A 710 -21.00 0.69 -33.79
C VAL A 710 -19.50 0.66 -33.97
N LEU A 711 -18.95 -0.47 -34.40
CA LEU A 711 -17.51 -0.69 -34.50
C LEU A 711 -16.94 -0.48 -35.90
N ASP A 712 -17.78 -0.37 -36.96
CA ASP A 712 -17.31 -0.34 -38.34
C ASP A 712 -16.23 0.71 -38.63
N GLU A 713 -16.41 1.92 -38.14
CA GLU A 713 -15.42 3.00 -38.30
C GLU A 713 -14.14 2.74 -37.51
N LEU A 714 -14.24 2.11 -36.31
CA LEU A 714 -13.11 1.70 -35.51
C LEU A 714 -12.27 0.65 -36.22
N LEU A 715 -12.92 -0.42 -36.72
CA LEU A 715 -12.26 -1.48 -37.48
C LEU A 715 -11.53 -0.92 -38.70
N GLN A 716 -12.16 0.03 -39.42
CA GLN A 716 -11.56 0.66 -40.59
C GLN A 716 -10.41 1.63 -40.22
N ARG A 717 -10.60 2.49 -39.18
CA ARG A 717 -9.61 3.49 -38.78
C ARG A 717 -8.33 2.82 -38.31
N ASP A 718 -8.46 1.81 -37.43
CA ASP A 718 -7.34 1.20 -36.70
C ASP A 718 -6.80 -0.07 -37.42
N GLY A 719 -7.55 -0.60 -38.42
CA GLY A 719 -7.14 -1.76 -39.21
C GLY A 719 -7.15 -3.06 -38.41
N VAL A 720 -8.05 -3.19 -37.44
CA VAL A 720 -8.17 -4.34 -36.55
C VAL A 720 -9.43 -5.15 -36.82
N ASP A 721 -9.47 -6.41 -36.34
CA ASP A 721 -10.69 -7.22 -36.35
C ASP A 721 -11.58 -6.90 -35.14
N VAL A 722 -12.78 -7.47 -35.12
CA VAL A 722 -13.77 -7.20 -34.06
C VAL A 722 -13.35 -7.71 -32.69
N THR A 723 -12.64 -8.84 -32.62
CA THR A 723 -12.11 -9.38 -31.37
C THR A 723 -11.05 -8.44 -30.80
N THR A 724 -10.12 -8.00 -31.64
CA THR A 724 -9.11 -7.00 -31.23
C THR A 724 -9.75 -5.69 -30.82
N ALA A 725 -10.78 -5.21 -31.55
CA ALA A 725 -11.48 -3.98 -31.21
C ALA A 725 -12.10 -4.04 -29.80
N LEU A 726 -12.64 -5.20 -29.41
CA LEU A 726 -13.31 -5.40 -28.11
C LEU A 726 -12.34 -5.70 -26.98
N PHE A 727 -11.33 -6.55 -27.20
CA PHE A 727 -10.55 -7.16 -26.12
C PHE A 727 -9.07 -6.75 -26.09
N SER A 728 -8.59 -5.95 -27.05
CA SER A 728 -7.23 -5.40 -26.96
C SER A 728 -7.11 -4.47 -25.77
N GLU A 729 -5.97 -4.55 -25.10
CA GLU A 729 -5.63 -3.73 -23.93
C GLU A 729 -4.59 -2.64 -24.27
N SER A 730 -4.67 -2.10 -25.52
CA SER A 730 -3.85 -0.97 -25.96
C SER A 730 -4.01 0.22 -25.02
N GLN A 731 -2.91 0.84 -24.70
CA GLN A 731 -2.83 1.94 -23.73
C GLN A 731 -3.26 3.30 -24.30
N ALA A 732 -3.31 4.32 -23.45
CA ALA A 732 -3.72 5.70 -23.77
C ALA A 732 -5.12 5.76 -24.42
N ARG A 733 -6.05 4.96 -23.90
CA ARG A 733 -7.44 4.94 -24.36
C ARG A 733 -8.42 5.17 -23.22
N VAL A 734 -9.48 5.94 -23.53
CA VAL A 734 -10.58 6.25 -22.60
C VAL A 734 -11.88 6.27 -23.40
N ILE A 735 -12.98 5.76 -22.82
CA ILE A 735 -14.32 6.05 -23.31
C ILE A 735 -14.92 7.21 -22.52
N VAL A 736 -15.56 8.12 -23.24
CA VAL A 736 -16.27 9.27 -22.64
C VAL A 736 -17.68 9.35 -23.16
N SER A 737 -18.62 9.84 -22.31
CA SER A 737 -19.94 10.25 -22.77
C SER A 737 -20.04 11.79 -22.75
N VAL A 738 -20.52 12.34 -23.85
CA VAL A 738 -20.57 13.79 -24.10
C VAL A 738 -22.01 14.20 -24.42
N PRO A 739 -22.58 15.20 -23.71
CA PRO A 739 -23.87 15.79 -24.06
C PRO A 739 -23.86 16.32 -25.50
N ARG A 740 -24.98 16.17 -26.21
CA ARG A 740 -25.04 16.56 -27.63
C ARG A 740 -24.77 18.04 -27.86
N GLU A 741 -25.13 18.88 -26.93
CA GLU A 741 -24.88 20.32 -26.97
C GLU A 741 -23.39 20.68 -26.89
N ASP A 742 -22.58 19.84 -26.25
CA ASP A 742 -21.14 20.05 -26.07
C ASP A 742 -20.28 19.33 -27.09
N ASP A 743 -20.89 18.53 -27.96
CA ASP A 743 -20.26 17.66 -28.95
C ASP A 743 -19.17 18.37 -29.77
N VAL A 744 -19.52 19.52 -30.37
CA VAL A 744 -18.61 20.30 -31.22
C VAL A 744 -17.45 20.90 -30.40
N ARG A 745 -17.73 21.37 -29.18
CA ARG A 745 -16.68 21.94 -28.31
C ARG A 745 -15.66 20.86 -27.92
N PHE A 746 -16.16 19.71 -27.52
CA PHE A 746 -15.31 18.58 -27.12
C PHE A 746 -14.46 18.06 -28.29
N THR A 747 -15.06 17.82 -29.47
CA THR A 747 -14.31 17.32 -30.62
C THR A 747 -13.23 18.30 -31.09
N LEU A 748 -13.51 19.61 -31.12
CA LEU A 748 -12.52 20.65 -31.43
C LEU A 748 -11.40 20.71 -30.37
N MET A 749 -11.70 20.46 -29.10
CA MET A 749 -10.70 20.36 -28.03
C MET A 749 -9.72 19.20 -28.27
N CYS A 750 -10.22 18.03 -28.63
CA CYS A 750 -9.40 16.87 -28.99
C CYS A 750 -8.54 17.14 -30.23
N GLU A 751 -9.13 17.69 -31.29
CA GLU A 751 -8.43 18.03 -32.55
C GLU A 751 -7.27 19.03 -32.29
N ALA A 752 -7.52 20.06 -31.47
CA ALA A 752 -6.53 21.08 -31.14
C ALA A 752 -5.30 20.48 -30.43
N ARG A 753 -5.47 19.39 -29.67
CA ARG A 753 -4.42 18.65 -28.98
C ARG A 753 -3.93 17.43 -29.76
N LYS A 754 -4.45 17.22 -30.98
CA LYS A 754 -4.12 16.06 -31.84
C LYS A 754 -4.42 14.71 -31.20
N LEU A 755 -5.36 14.67 -30.27
CA LEU A 755 -5.80 13.42 -29.64
C LEU A 755 -6.72 12.68 -30.62
N PRO A 756 -6.43 11.42 -30.98
CA PRO A 756 -7.34 10.62 -31.78
C PRO A 756 -8.69 10.46 -31.09
N ILE A 757 -9.76 10.76 -31.76
CA ILE A 757 -11.13 10.65 -31.27
C ILE A 757 -12.00 9.97 -32.32
N LEU A 758 -12.89 9.08 -31.86
CA LEU A 758 -13.86 8.42 -32.71
C LEU A 758 -15.18 8.26 -31.96
N ARG A 759 -16.27 8.70 -32.58
CA ARG A 759 -17.59 8.41 -32.07
C ARG A 759 -17.95 6.94 -32.34
N ILE A 760 -18.17 6.17 -31.26
CA ILE A 760 -18.48 4.72 -31.36
C ILE A 760 -19.92 4.39 -30.99
N GLY A 761 -20.71 5.34 -30.46
CA GLY A 761 -22.08 5.01 -30.06
C GLY A 761 -22.84 6.12 -29.38
N VAL A 762 -23.91 5.73 -28.71
CA VAL A 762 -24.75 6.57 -27.86
C VAL A 762 -25.21 5.80 -26.63
N THR A 763 -25.39 6.50 -25.53
CA THR A 763 -26.03 5.95 -24.31
C THR A 763 -27.52 5.83 -24.56
N ASP A 764 -28.12 4.63 -24.37
CA ASP A 764 -29.53 4.41 -24.69
C ASP A 764 -30.04 3.09 -24.08
N GLY A 765 -31.19 3.14 -23.44
CA GLY A 765 -31.96 1.98 -22.98
C GLY A 765 -31.29 1.20 -21.83
N ASP A 766 -31.64 -0.08 -21.72
CA ASP A 766 -31.28 -0.97 -20.62
C ASP A 766 -30.44 -2.20 -21.07
N ALA A 767 -29.80 -2.11 -22.22
CA ALA A 767 -28.97 -3.17 -22.78
C ALA A 767 -27.70 -2.62 -23.43
N LEU A 768 -26.62 -3.38 -23.40
CA LEU A 768 -25.44 -3.16 -24.22
C LEU A 768 -25.67 -3.86 -25.58
N GLU A 769 -25.85 -3.06 -26.65
CA GLU A 769 -25.93 -3.53 -28.02
C GLU A 769 -24.64 -3.18 -28.75
N VAL A 770 -23.89 -4.19 -29.18
CA VAL A 770 -22.82 -4.06 -30.18
C VAL A 770 -23.43 -4.44 -31.54
N GLN A 771 -23.67 -3.41 -32.37
CA GLN A 771 -24.47 -3.55 -33.57
C GLN A 771 -23.93 -4.63 -34.53
N GLY A 772 -24.83 -5.56 -34.91
CA GLY A 772 -24.46 -6.67 -35.80
C GLY A 772 -23.69 -7.82 -35.11
N GLN A 773 -23.40 -7.68 -33.81
CA GLN A 773 -22.68 -8.69 -33.03
C GLN A 773 -23.59 -9.32 -31.97
N PHE A 774 -23.88 -8.62 -30.89
CA PHE A 774 -24.70 -9.13 -29.79
C PHE A 774 -25.45 -8.02 -29.08
N THR A 775 -26.47 -8.42 -28.29
CA THR A 775 -27.16 -7.56 -27.36
C THR A 775 -27.31 -8.30 -26.04
N VAL A 776 -26.96 -7.65 -24.91
CA VAL A 776 -27.05 -8.21 -23.56
C VAL A 776 -27.70 -7.18 -22.62
N PRO A 777 -28.76 -7.54 -21.86
CA PRO A 777 -29.34 -6.67 -20.87
C PRO A 777 -28.33 -6.27 -19.80
N VAL A 778 -28.34 -5.01 -19.36
CA VAL A 778 -27.43 -4.51 -18.30
C VAL A 778 -27.61 -5.31 -17.00
N ALA A 779 -28.82 -5.71 -16.67
CA ALA A 779 -29.09 -6.54 -15.49
C ALA A 779 -28.42 -7.94 -15.55
N GLU A 780 -28.30 -8.54 -16.76
CA GLU A 780 -27.61 -9.82 -16.96
C GLU A 780 -26.09 -9.65 -16.75
N LEU A 781 -25.51 -8.55 -17.28
CA LEU A 781 -24.10 -8.20 -17.10
C LEU A 781 -23.76 -7.97 -15.63
N GLN A 782 -24.60 -7.20 -14.94
CA GLN A 782 -24.44 -6.93 -13.50
C GLN A 782 -24.51 -8.21 -12.67
N GLN A 783 -25.50 -9.08 -12.95
CA GLN A 783 -25.65 -10.34 -12.24
C GLN A 783 -24.44 -11.26 -12.42
N LEU A 784 -23.88 -11.34 -13.64
CA LEU A 784 -22.74 -12.19 -13.95
C LEU A 784 -21.51 -11.75 -13.15
N ARG A 785 -21.16 -10.46 -13.19
CA ARG A 785 -20.04 -9.91 -12.44
C ARG A 785 -20.17 -10.05 -10.92
N ALA A 786 -21.38 -9.77 -10.39
CA ALA A 786 -21.64 -9.80 -8.97
C ALA A 786 -21.65 -11.23 -8.37
N ALA A 787 -21.84 -12.28 -9.21
CA ALA A 787 -21.96 -13.65 -8.71
C ALA A 787 -20.59 -14.31 -8.42
N THR A 788 -19.52 -13.86 -9.02
CA THR A 788 -18.22 -14.57 -9.03
C THR A 788 -17.61 -14.70 -7.62
N LEU A 789 -17.33 -13.59 -6.94
CA LEU A 789 -16.72 -13.63 -5.59
C LEU A 789 -17.65 -14.28 -4.53
N PRO A 790 -18.94 -13.96 -4.43
CA PRO A 790 -19.83 -14.64 -3.48
C PRO A 790 -19.94 -16.15 -3.71
N SER A 791 -19.86 -16.61 -4.96
CA SER A 791 -19.91 -18.05 -5.27
C SER A 791 -18.71 -18.84 -4.74
N ARG A 792 -17.57 -18.15 -4.50
CA ARG A 792 -16.33 -18.75 -3.99
C ARG A 792 -16.16 -18.55 -2.49
N PHE A 793 -16.48 -17.37 -2.00
CA PHE A 793 -16.24 -16.99 -0.60
C PHE A 793 -17.49 -17.07 0.28
N GLY A 794 -18.65 -17.39 -0.30
CA GLY A 794 -19.92 -17.43 0.42
C GLY A 794 -20.54 -16.04 0.61
N ASP A 795 -21.70 -16.02 1.31
CA ASP A 795 -22.32 -14.75 1.68
C ASP A 795 -21.42 -13.99 2.66
N ARG A 796 -21.47 -12.66 2.61
CA ARG A 796 -20.76 -11.80 3.57
C ARG A 796 -21.17 -12.20 4.99
N VAL A 797 -20.20 -12.26 5.90
CA VAL A 797 -20.50 -12.38 7.33
C VAL A 797 -21.01 -11.03 7.79
N THR A 798 -22.32 -10.82 7.68
CA THR A 798 -23.00 -9.71 8.34
C THR A 798 -23.19 -10.09 9.80
N GLU A 799 -22.26 -9.75 10.67
CA GLU A 799 -22.52 -9.68 12.10
C GLU A 799 -23.06 -8.31 12.51
#